data_8775ac326b07b381120a43f8cc2d487c
#
_entry.id   8775ac326b07b381120a43f8cc2d487c
#
_cell.length_a   1.000
_cell.length_b   1.000
_cell.length_c   1.000
_cell.angle_alpha   90.00
_cell.angle_beta   90.00
_cell.angle_gamma   90.00
#
_symmetry.space_group_name_H-M   'P 1'
#
loop_
_entity.id
_entity.type
_entity.pdbx_description
1 polymer ?
#
loop_
_entity_poly.entity_id
_entity_poly.type
_entity_poly.pdbx_seq_one_letter_code
_entity_poly.pdbx_strand_id
1 'polypeptide(L)'
;MKFFFVLFLALCSLINAESQFPLDSYQTLIDSMVPGSRLGLSIRSLQTGEELGAIRGEEKFTPASTLKTLTTAAALHHLPLHYEPKTHFFLDGSIQNGIFKGVLRVRGEGDPNISARFYPDPLYLLHALADSLKTLGIHSMVGKIELDTSFYSGPRKPLHWAPHFYNAWYGAEVSPIQFNDNCTLIRMKPGEKQGDTAIISIHPDVGYVQVKNELVTGKKKRRRWTWALNDTLPIITIGGNIGEKIDSAHLVLPVRNPPLYFKHALLTALNDKGISFEENKNQSRGIEIKSYSISGAPLLSILDEINQRSQNLHAETLLRNMGKIVVNQGSVEGGKKAIHQYLTKIGLPAEDFEFVDGSGLSQKNKVKPSSETKLLCHTAHSAYSDIYIRSLASPDVGTGSKRMKNIQFPWRTRFKTGFIGGVHALAGYIFTTNDTLAVALYLNETGKNSDATSKDALDSIWLRLIQVADAEYQHIIQAKEFWLSAMEIKDIQKRIQHFSEQLLETPYSLGPTGEGFKGKIDSKPIFRLDSVDCVTYMENVLALSFAPHEDSIFSTLKQIRYLQGKPSFVNRKHYFVADWIQKSDFAKMVISEEDTTVEKNLPKKKFFEAKGIKHQNDELLKLSYLPLNKAKEFAGKNWNEAFKIRGIGLVFAGDAVDVFHVGFLILKPGEKPLFRHASQISGKVITQTLESYLANSKKKIPGIVQFEFLGN
;
A
#
# COMPACT_ATOMS: atom_id res chain seq x y z
N MET A 1 7.81 -38.57 -42.33
CA MET A 1 6.95 -38.24 -41.18
C MET A 1 7.66 -37.55 -40.02
N LYS A 2 8.97 -37.66 -39.84
CA LYS A 2 9.72 -36.94 -38.74
C LYS A 2 10.10 -35.47 -39.09
N PHE A 3 10.11 -35.08 -40.35
CA PHE A 3 10.43 -33.71 -40.77
C PHE A 3 9.23 -32.73 -40.68
N PHE A 4 8.00 -33.22 -40.71
CA PHE A 4 6.79 -32.40 -40.56
C PHE A 4 6.47 -32.03 -39.09
N PHE A 5 6.94 -32.83 -38.13
CA PHE A 5 6.69 -32.60 -36.72
C PHE A 5 7.62 -31.53 -36.13
N VAL A 6 8.83 -31.37 -36.66
CA VAL A 6 9.78 -30.32 -36.23
C VAL A 6 9.39 -28.94 -36.78
N LEU A 7 8.79 -28.89 -37.98
CA LEU A 7 8.31 -27.66 -38.58
C LEU A 7 7.02 -27.15 -37.90
N PHE A 8 6.18 -28.06 -37.39
CA PHE A 8 4.98 -27.70 -36.64
C PHE A 8 5.27 -27.18 -35.23
N LEU A 9 6.32 -27.67 -34.55
CA LEU A 9 6.81 -27.16 -33.27
C LEU A 9 7.55 -25.82 -33.43
N ALA A 10 8.18 -25.57 -34.58
CA ALA A 10 8.82 -24.28 -34.86
C ALA A 10 7.82 -23.19 -35.31
N LEU A 11 6.66 -23.58 -35.90
CA LEU A 11 5.58 -22.64 -36.21
C LEU A 11 4.68 -22.31 -35.00
N CYS A 12 4.63 -23.16 -33.99
CA CYS A 12 3.92 -22.84 -32.72
C CYS A 12 4.70 -21.88 -31.81
N SER A 13 5.99 -21.63 -32.07
CA SER A 13 6.79 -20.64 -31.32
C SER A 13 6.77 -19.23 -31.92
N LEU A 14 5.99 -19.01 -32.99
CA LEU A 14 5.77 -17.70 -33.63
C LEU A 14 4.32 -17.19 -33.49
N ILE A 15 3.54 -17.78 -32.59
CA ILE A 15 2.33 -17.08 -32.09
C ILE A 15 2.88 -15.98 -31.18
N ASN A 16 2.88 -14.74 -31.67
CA ASN A 16 3.01 -13.54 -30.84
C ASN A 16 2.10 -13.76 -29.63
N ALA A 17 2.69 -13.96 -28.45
CA ALA A 17 1.94 -13.92 -27.21
C ALA A 17 1.30 -12.53 -27.16
N GLU A 18 0.02 -12.42 -27.52
CA GLU A 18 -0.75 -11.21 -27.30
C GLU A 18 -0.51 -10.85 -25.83
N SER A 19 -0.08 -9.62 -25.59
CA SER A 19 0.15 -9.10 -24.25
C SER A 19 -1.10 -9.38 -23.41
N GLN A 20 -0.94 -9.99 -22.25
CA GLN A 20 -2.03 -10.20 -21.27
C GLN A 20 -2.80 -8.91 -21.00
N PHE A 21 -2.14 -7.75 -21.18
CA PHE A 21 -2.69 -6.43 -20.93
C PHE A 21 -3.18 -5.78 -22.24
N PRO A 22 -4.38 -5.18 -22.26
CA PRO A 22 -4.95 -4.53 -23.43
C PRO A 22 -4.34 -3.13 -23.65
N LEU A 23 -3.06 -3.08 -24.04
CA LEU A 23 -2.24 -1.86 -24.14
C LEU A 23 -2.89 -0.78 -25.02
N ASP A 24 -3.46 -1.16 -26.17
CA ASP A 24 -4.14 -0.23 -27.08
C ASP A 24 -5.35 0.43 -26.42
N SER A 25 -6.07 -0.29 -25.56
CA SER A 25 -7.20 0.28 -24.82
C SER A 25 -6.76 1.35 -23.80
N TYR A 26 -5.56 1.22 -23.25
CA TYR A 26 -4.99 2.23 -22.34
C TYR A 26 -4.59 3.49 -23.10
N GLN A 27 -3.99 3.36 -24.28
CA GLN A 27 -3.69 4.51 -25.14
C GLN A 27 -4.99 5.20 -25.57
N THR A 28 -6.00 4.46 -26.04
CA THR A 28 -7.31 4.99 -26.41
C THR A 28 -7.99 5.73 -25.27
N LEU A 29 -7.92 5.20 -24.05
CA LEU A 29 -8.44 5.86 -22.85
C LEU A 29 -7.79 7.23 -22.63
N ILE A 30 -6.45 7.29 -22.75
CA ILE A 30 -5.72 8.55 -22.59
C ILE A 30 -6.07 9.54 -23.70
N ASP A 31 -6.13 9.11 -24.95
CA ASP A 31 -6.48 9.97 -26.09
C ASP A 31 -7.88 10.58 -25.93
N SER A 32 -8.81 9.82 -25.31
CA SER A 32 -10.16 10.29 -24.99
C SER A 32 -10.22 11.25 -23.81
N MET A 33 -9.53 10.94 -22.69
CA MET A 33 -9.65 11.71 -21.45
C MET A 33 -8.69 12.90 -21.41
N VAL A 34 -7.49 12.75 -21.97
CA VAL A 34 -6.39 13.74 -21.90
C VAL A 34 -5.75 13.89 -23.29
N PRO A 35 -6.50 14.39 -24.26
CA PRO A 35 -6.04 14.46 -25.65
C PRO A 35 -4.72 15.25 -25.79
N GLY A 36 -3.84 14.77 -26.67
CA GLY A 36 -2.55 15.38 -26.95
C GLY A 36 -1.45 15.11 -25.89
N SER A 37 -1.75 14.33 -24.86
CA SER A 37 -0.75 13.91 -23.88
C SER A 37 0.01 12.67 -24.34
N ARG A 38 1.18 12.46 -23.76
CA ARG A 38 2.09 11.35 -24.08
C ARG A 38 2.13 10.35 -22.94
N LEU A 39 1.65 9.12 -23.21
CA LEU A 39 1.63 8.00 -22.25
C LEU A 39 2.92 7.18 -22.36
N GLY A 40 3.54 6.91 -21.22
CA GLY A 40 4.60 5.91 -21.02
C GLY A 40 4.15 4.89 -19.98
N LEU A 41 4.28 3.61 -20.28
CA LEU A 41 3.90 2.50 -19.39
C LEU A 41 4.92 1.38 -19.51
N SER A 42 5.28 0.77 -18.40
CA SER A 42 5.92 -0.54 -18.33
C SER A 42 5.31 -1.35 -17.19
N ILE A 43 5.10 -2.64 -17.45
CA ILE A 43 4.56 -3.62 -16.51
C ILE A 43 5.54 -4.79 -16.50
N ARG A 44 6.05 -5.16 -15.33
CA ARG A 44 7.03 -6.24 -15.18
C ARG A 44 6.63 -7.20 -14.06
N SER A 45 6.76 -8.49 -14.33
CA SER A 45 6.60 -9.56 -13.34
C SER A 45 7.76 -9.53 -12.34
N LEU A 46 7.47 -9.55 -11.04
CA LEU A 46 8.52 -9.80 -10.03
C LEU A 46 8.96 -11.27 -10.02
N GLN A 47 8.03 -12.18 -10.31
CA GLN A 47 8.32 -13.61 -10.25
C GLN A 47 9.29 -14.06 -11.35
N THR A 48 9.09 -13.57 -12.59
CA THR A 48 9.92 -13.97 -13.75
C THR A 48 10.98 -12.94 -14.12
N GLY A 49 10.81 -11.68 -13.72
CA GLY A 49 11.63 -10.56 -14.14
C GLY A 49 11.33 -10.06 -15.56
N GLU A 50 10.35 -10.66 -16.26
CA GLU A 50 9.99 -10.33 -17.64
C GLU A 50 9.10 -9.09 -17.72
N GLU A 51 9.24 -8.32 -18.79
CA GLU A 51 8.33 -7.24 -19.14
C GLU A 51 7.09 -7.81 -19.83
N LEU A 52 5.94 -7.69 -19.15
CA LEU A 52 4.66 -8.25 -19.60
C LEU A 52 3.93 -7.34 -20.59
N GLY A 53 4.30 -6.08 -20.65
CA GLY A 53 3.76 -5.10 -21.57
C GLY A 53 4.35 -3.71 -21.38
N ALA A 54 4.46 -2.96 -22.46
CA ALA A 54 4.98 -1.60 -22.43
C ALA A 54 4.33 -0.71 -23.51
N ILE A 55 4.15 0.56 -23.19
CA ILE A 55 3.84 1.64 -24.14
C ILE A 55 4.97 2.65 -24.02
N ARG A 56 5.75 2.85 -25.09
CA ARG A 56 6.93 3.72 -25.10
C ARG A 56 7.89 3.45 -23.91
N GLY A 57 8.06 2.16 -23.53
CA GLY A 57 8.84 1.75 -22.37
C GLY A 57 10.29 2.19 -22.40
N GLU A 58 10.91 2.26 -23.59
CA GLU A 58 12.30 2.67 -23.84
C GLU A 58 12.46 4.17 -24.14
N GLU A 59 11.37 4.93 -24.19
CA GLU A 59 11.45 6.38 -24.34
C GLU A 59 11.55 7.08 -22.98
N LYS A 60 12.22 8.23 -22.96
CA LYS A 60 12.41 9.01 -21.75
C LYS A 60 11.21 9.90 -21.43
N PHE A 61 10.76 9.84 -20.20
CA PHE A 61 9.66 10.64 -19.64
C PHE A 61 10.15 11.47 -18.45
N THR A 62 9.53 12.62 -18.24
CA THR A 62 9.71 13.38 -17.00
C THR A 62 8.98 12.63 -15.88
N PRO A 63 9.70 12.15 -14.83
CA PRO A 63 9.12 11.29 -13.80
C PRO A 63 8.36 12.08 -12.74
N ALA A 64 8.58 13.37 -12.61
CA ALA A 64 8.18 14.14 -11.45
C ALA A 64 8.65 13.43 -10.15
N SER A 65 7.83 13.43 -9.09
CA SER A 65 8.23 12.84 -7.80
C SER A 65 8.35 11.32 -7.78
N THR A 66 8.06 10.59 -8.89
CA THR A 66 8.41 9.16 -8.92
C THR A 66 9.94 8.94 -8.96
N LEU A 67 10.75 9.94 -9.35
CA LEU A 67 12.22 9.89 -9.20
C LEU A 67 12.67 9.54 -7.78
N LYS A 68 11.84 9.83 -6.76
CA LYS A 68 12.14 9.51 -5.36
C LYS A 68 12.27 8.00 -5.10
N THR A 69 11.69 7.15 -5.94
CA THR A 69 11.88 5.69 -5.89
C THR A 69 13.35 5.33 -6.05
N LEU A 70 14.04 5.95 -7.02
CA LEU A 70 15.47 5.77 -7.22
C LEU A 70 16.28 6.34 -6.03
N THR A 71 15.96 7.56 -5.59
CA THR A 71 16.68 8.21 -4.49
C THR A 71 16.61 7.39 -3.21
N THR A 72 15.43 6.84 -2.89
CA THR A 72 15.22 6.06 -1.66
C THR A 72 15.77 4.64 -1.77
N ALA A 73 15.70 4.00 -2.94
CA ALA A 73 16.34 2.70 -3.17
C ALA A 73 17.87 2.79 -3.03
N ALA A 74 18.49 3.82 -3.62
CA ALA A 74 19.94 4.06 -3.48
C ALA A 74 20.32 4.35 -2.03
N ALA A 75 19.49 5.09 -1.29
CA ALA A 75 19.75 5.38 0.12
C ALA A 75 19.74 4.12 0.98
N LEU A 76 18.78 3.23 0.80
CA LEU A 76 18.73 1.93 1.49
C LEU A 76 19.91 1.03 1.16
N HIS A 77 20.49 1.20 -0.04
CA HIS A 77 21.69 0.48 -0.43
C HIS A 77 22.96 1.01 0.23
N HIS A 78 23.08 2.33 0.37
CA HIS A 78 24.33 2.99 0.79
C HIS A 78 24.38 3.30 2.30
N LEU A 79 23.22 3.52 2.93
CA LEU A 79 23.13 3.94 4.31
C LEU A 79 22.68 2.76 5.20
N PRO A 80 23.24 2.61 6.40
CA PRO A 80 22.74 1.62 7.34
C PRO A 80 21.31 1.94 7.79
N LEU A 81 20.49 0.92 8.08
CA LEU A 81 19.09 1.12 8.49
C LEU A 81 18.92 2.00 9.74
N HIS A 82 19.93 1.99 10.61
CA HIS A 82 19.97 2.83 11.81
C HIS A 82 20.60 4.21 11.57
N TYR A 83 20.80 4.60 10.31
CA TYR A 83 21.34 5.91 9.97
C TYR A 83 20.43 7.03 10.50
N GLU A 84 21.03 7.94 11.25
CA GLU A 84 20.40 9.13 11.80
C GLU A 84 21.31 10.32 11.56
N PRO A 85 20.88 11.28 10.69
CA PRO A 85 21.64 12.53 10.54
C PRO A 85 21.55 13.34 11.84
N LYS A 86 22.64 14.01 12.19
CA LYS A 86 22.76 14.71 13.48
C LYS A 86 22.99 16.23 13.30
N THR A 87 22.60 16.96 14.34
CA THR A 87 23.03 18.32 14.56
C THR A 87 23.86 18.36 15.84
N HIS A 88 25.12 18.79 15.72
CA HIS A 88 26.08 18.80 16.79
C HIS A 88 26.23 20.22 17.36
N PHE A 89 26.44 20.30 18.67
CA PHE A 89 26.64 21.54 19.41
C PHE A 89 27.92 21.41 20.21
N PHE A 90 28.85 22.33 20.00
CA PHE A 90 30.13 22.36 20.70
C PHE A 90 30.26 23.64 21.51
N LEU A 91 30.57 23.53 22.78
CA LEU A 91 30.82 24.66 23.66
C LEU A 91 32.33 24.91 23.72
N ASP A 92 32.80 25.86 22.92
CA ASP A 92 34.19 26.21 22.81
C ASP A 92 34.47 27.46 23.70
N GLY A 93 34.86 27.26 24.96
CA GLY A 93 34.99 28.37 25.92
C GLY A 93 35.19 27.94 27.36
N SER A 94 34.63 28.68 28.33
CA SER A 94 34.67 28.39 29.74
C SER A 94 33.33 28.69 30.42
N ILE A 95 33.05 28.01 31.53
CA ILE A 95 31.90 28.26 32.41
C ILE A 95 32.41 28.77 33.75
N GLN A 96 31.94 29.93 34.16
CA GLN A 96 32.26 30.52 35.46
C GLN A 96 30.99 31.11 36.10
N ASN A 97 30.67 30.70 37.32
CA ASN A 97 29.46 31.14 38.02
C ASN A 97 28.18 31.02 37.21
N GLY A 98 28.03 29.91 36.49
CA GLY A 98 26.84 29.67 35.64
C GLY A 98 26.76 30.48 34.33
N ILE A 99 27.82 31.23 34.01
CA ILE A 99 27.93 32.00 32.78
C ILE A 99 28.93 31.26 31.85
N PHE A 100 28.41 30.83 30.68
CA PHE A 100 29.28 30.36 29.62
C PHE A 100 29.83 31.55 28.83
N LYS A 101 31.16 31.65 28.68
CA LYS A 101 31.84 32.65 27.85
C LYS A 101 32.60 31.93 26.75
N GLY A 102 32.19 32.10 25.47
CA GLY A 102 32.80 31.38 24.36
C GLY A 102 32.01 31.39 23.07
N VAL A 103 32.24 30.39 22.26
CA VAL A 103 31.56 30.16 21.00
C VAL A 103 30.70 28.90 21.11
N LEU A 104 29.41 29.04 20.86
CA LEU A 104 28.54 27.89 20.62
C LEU A 104 28.57 27.56 19.13
N ARG A 105 29.32 26.54 18.77
CA ARG A 105 29.41 26.08 17.38
C ARG A 105 28.35 25.03 17.08
N VAL A 106 27.53 25.26 16.05
CA VAL A 106 26.50 24.36 15.59
C VAL A 106 26.92 23.80 14.24
N ARG A 107 27.04 22.46 14.14
CA ARG A 107 27.36 21.76 12.89
C ARG A 107 26.24 20.82 12.51
N GLY A 108 25.63 21.02 11.35
CA GLY A 108 24.57 20.15 10.84
C GLY A 108 25.10 19.10 9.88
N GLU A 109 24.51 17.91 9.93
CA GLU A 109 24.70 16.81 8.98
C GLU A 109 23.47 16.61 8.07
N GLY A 110 22.60 17.62 7.97
CA GLY A 110 21.42 17.55 7.14
C GLY A 110 20.30 16.69 7.74
N ASP A 111 19.90 17.01 8.96
CA ASP A 111 18.73 16.39 9.59
C ASP A 111 17.45 17.16 9.21
N PRO A 112 16.56 16.61 8.38
CA PRO A 112 15.33 17.29 7.97
C PRO A 112 14.18 17.14 8.99
N ASN A 113 14.38 16.37 10.08
CA ASN A 113 13.33 15.91 10.97
C ASN A 113 13.19 16.74 12.24
N ILE A 114 13.97 17.81 12.43
CA ILE A 114 13.80 18.75 13.54
C ILE A 114 12.61 19.67 13.22
N SER A 115 11.41 19.13 13.36
CA SER A 115 10.18 19.83 12.94
C SER A 115 8.92 19.34 13.65
N ALA A 116 7.84 20.13 13.54
CA ALA A 116 6.49 19.78 14.00
C ALA A 116 5.89 18.55 13.31
N ARG A 117 6.55 17.95 12.31
CA ARG A 117 6.13 16.67 11.74
C ARG A 117 6.30 15.50 12.68
N PHE A 118 7.35 15.55 13.49
CA PHE A 118 7.78 14.44 14.34
C PHE A 118 7.54 14.72 15.81
N TYR A 119 7.40 16.01 16.17
CA TYR A 119 7.25 16.45 17.56
C TYR A 119 6.04 17.37 17.72
N PRO A 120 5.33 17.34 18.85
CA PRO A 120 4.20 18.24 19.11
C PRO A 120 4.57 19.72 19.05
N ASP A 121 5.81 20.05 19.47
CA ASP A 121 6.40 21.38 19.41
C ASP A 121 7.62 21.33 18.48
N PRO A 122 7.73 22.21 17.47
CA PRO A 122 8.90 22.28 16.61
C PRO A 122 10.20 22.58 17.36
N LEU A 123 10.14 23.22 18.54
CA LEU A 123 11.29 23.52 19.40
C LEU A 123 11.66 22.37 20.35
N TYR A 124 10.92 21.27 20.38
CA TYR A 124 11.06 20.17 21.36
C TYR A 124 12.51 19.71 21.55
N LEU A 125 13.24 19.42 20.48
CA LEU A 125 14.63 18.96 20.57
C LEU A 125 15.58 20.07 21.00
N LEU A 126 15.32 21.33 20.66
CA LEU A 126 16.10 22.48 21.09
C LEU A 126 15.84 22.80 22.56
N HIS A 127 14.62 22.61 23.05
CA HIS A 127 14.30 22.69 24.47
C HIS A 127 15.06 21.61 25.28
N ALA A 128 15.11 20.36 24.79
CA ALA A 128 15.87 19.30 25.43
C ALA A 128 17.39 19.59 25.47
N LEU A 129 17.92 20.21 24.42
CA LEU A 129 19.31 20.74 24.44
C LEU A 129 19.48 21.81 25.51
N ALA A 130 18.58 22.80 25.57
CA ALA A 130 18.64 23.86 26.59
C ALA A 130 18.55 23.30 28.01
N ASP A 131 17.70 22.30 28.26
CA ASP A 131 17.64 21.58 29.55
C ASP A 131 18.98 20.88 29.87
N SER A 132 19.64 20.31 28.86
CA SER A 132 20.97 19.72 29.00
C SER A 132 22.05 20.74 29.35
N LEU A 133 21.98 21.96 28.80
CA LEU A 133 22.86 23.07 29.15
C LEU A 133 22.63 23.55 30.61
N LYS A 134 21.38 23.56 31.05
CA LYS A 134 21.04 23.89 32.47
C LYS A 134 21.63 22.89 33.44
N THR A 135 21.71 21.60 33.10
CA THR A 135 22.35 20.61 33.97
C THR A 135 23.86 20.83 34.16
N LEU A 136 24.49 21.59 33.24
CA LEU A 136 25.88 22.08 33.44
C LEU A 136 25.93 23.35 34.34
N GLY A 137 24.78 23.79 34.86
CA GLY A 137 24.66 25.01 35.65
C GLY A 137 24.62 26.28 34.80
N ILE A 138 24.49 26.20 33.48
CA ILE A 138 24.49 27.40 32.61
C ILE A 138 23.10 28.10 32.71
N HIS A 139 23.07 29.35 33.11
CA HIS A 139 21.90 30.22 33.11
C HIS A 139 22.09 31.45 32.18
N SER A 140 23.33 31.72 31.73
CA SER A 140 23.63 32.78 30.80
C SER A 140 24.77 32.38 29.86
N MET A 141 24.74 32.86 28.65
CA MET A 141 25.75 32.67 27.64
C MET A 141 26.19 34.03 27.06
N VAL A 142 27.47 34.32 27.08
CA VAL A 142 28.08 35.51 26.48
C VAL A 142 29.05 35.09 25.39
N GLY A 143 28.80 35.46 24.15
CA GLY A 143 29.65 35.05 23.06
C GLY A 143 28.98 35.08 21.69
N LYS A 144 29.33 34.16 20.82
CA LYS A 144 28.70 34.05 19.49
C LYS A 144 28.24 32.63 19.20
N ILE A 145 27.25 32.53 18.31
CA ILE A 145 26.84 31.26 17.72
C ILE A 145 27.43 31.17 16.32
N GLU A 146 28.26 30.16 16.08
CA GLU A 146 28.83 29.86 14.76
C GLU A 146 28.06 28.71 14.12
N LEU A 147 27.64 28.90 12.87
CA LEU A 147 26.87 27.93 12.09
C LEU A 147 27.79 27.27 11.06
N ASP A 148 28.23 26.05 11.34
CA ASP A 148 29.08 25.28 10.42
C ASP A 148 28.21 24.51 9.42
N THR A 149 28.16 25.02 8.21
CA THR A 149 27.43 24.44 7.09
C THR A 149 28.32 23.68 6.09
N SER A 150 29.56 23.40 6.45
CA SER A 150 30.57 22.76 5.57
C SER A 150 30.30 21.32 5.19
N PHE A 151 29.31 20.69 5.85
CA PHE A 151 28.89 19.32 5.51
C PHE A 151 28.32 19.26 4.09
N TYR A 152 27.66 20.33 3.60
CA TYR A 152 27.22 20.47 2.23
C TYR A 152 28.10 21.48 1.46
N SER A 153 28.21 21.23 0.15
CA SER A 153 28.82 22.14 -0.82
C SER A 153 27.82 22.44 -1.95
N GLY A 154 28.05 23.55 -2.63
CA GLY A 154 27.18 24.01 -3.72
C GLY A 154 25.96 24.80 -3.24
N PRO A 155 25.06 25.16 -4.16
CA PRO A 155 23.95 26.06 -3.88
C PRO A 155 22.87 25.37 -3.03
N ARG A 156 22.29 26.14 -2.11
CA ARG A 156 21.12 25.68 -1.32
C ARG A 156 19.86 25.54 -2.16
N LYS A 157 19.73 26.31 -3.24
CA LYS A 157 18.67 26.21 -4.25
C LYS A 157 19.19 25.37 -5.42
N PRO A 158 18.61 24.20 -5.74
CA PRO A 158 19.01 23.43 -6.91
C PRO A 158 18.87 24.22 -8.20
N LEU A 159 19.94 24.25 -9.02
CA LEU A 159 20.08 25.16 -10.17
C LEU A 159 19.00 25.03 -11.25
N HIS A 160 18.36 23.88 -11.34
CA HIS A 160 17.42 23.55 -12.41
C HIS A 160 15.96 23.62 -11.99
N TRP A 161 15.67 24.19 -10.84
CA TRP A 161 14.30 24.43 -10.39
C TRP A 161 13.78 25.75 -10.98
N ALA A 162 12.51 25.75 -11.38
CA ALA A 162 11.88 26.98 -11.87
C ALA A 162 11.82 28.04 -10.74
N PRO A 163 12.08 29.31 -11.04
CA PRO A 163 12.20 30.38 -10.03
C PRO A 163 10.97 30.48 -9.09
N HIS A 164 9.76 30.26 -9.63
CA HIS A 164 8.53 30.35 -8.82
C HIS A 164 8.42 29.22 -7.78
N PHE A 165 9.12 28.08 -7.94
CA PHE A 165 9.13 27.00 -6.94
C PHE A 165 9.75 27.43 -5.61
N TYR A 166 10.71 28.37 -5.65
CA TYR A 166 11.34 28.86 -4.43
C TYR A 166 10.44 29.72 -3.54
N ASN A 167 9.22 30.03 -3.98
CA ASN A 167 8.21 30.72 -3.21
C ASN A 167 7.13 29.78 -2.65
N ALA A 168 7.31 28.47 -2.82
CA ALA A 168 6.42 27.44 -2.32
C ALA A 168 7.16 26.51 -1.35
N TRP A 169 6.45 25.97 -0.38
CA TRP A 169 7.01 25.08 0.65
C TRP A 169 7.83 23.90 0.07
N TYR A 170 7.39 23.36 -1.06
CA TYR A 170 8.06 22.24 -1.73
C TYR A 170 9.36 22.64 -2.45
N GLY A 171 9.67 23.92 -2.51
CA GLY A 171 10.91 24.49 -3.05
C GLY A 171 11.78 25.14 -1.98
N ALA A 172 11.66 24.76 -0.71
CA ALA A 172 12.48 25.24 0.39
C ALA A 172 13.99 25.03 0.12
N GLU A 173 14.82 25.96 0.59
CA GLU A 173 16.27 25.88 0.50
C GLU A 173 16.80 24.68 1.29
N VAL A 174 17.77 23.96 0.73
CA VAL A 174 18.40 22.79 1.35
C VAL A 174 19.67 23.21 2.09
N SER A 175 19.82 22.81 3.34
CA SER A 175 20.94 23.19 4.19
C SER A 175 21.33 22.01 5.09
N PRO A 176 22.59 21.89 5.54
CA PRO A 176 22.95 20.90 6.54
C PRO A 176 22.41 21.23 7.95
N ILE A 177 22.11 22.50 8.21
CA ILE A 177 21.42 22.97 9.43
C ILE A 177 19.99 23.34 9.01
N GLN A 178 19.00 22.62 9.53
CA GLN A 178 17.60 22.72 9.14
C GLN A 178 16.69 22.79 10.38
N PHE A 179 15.56 23.46 10.23
CA PHE A 179 14.55 23.56 11.27
C PHE A 179 13.16 23.70 10.61
N ASN A 180 12.18 22.97 11.13
CA ASN A 180 10.76 23.05 10.77
C ASN A 180 10.51 23.04 9.25
N ASP A 181 11.09 22.02 8.55
CA ASP A 181 11.03 21.86 7.10
C ASP A 181 11.60 23.06 6.31
N ASN A 182 12.39 23.92 6.93
CA ASN A 182 12.83 25.22 6.41
C ASN A 182 11.63 26.07 5.95
N CYS A 183 10.50 25.96 6.66
CA CYS A 183 9.25 26.64 6.38
C CYS A 183 8.64 27.24 7.64
N THR A 184 7.76 28.21 7.42
CA THR A 184 6.90 28.78 8.45
C THR A 184 5.44 28.70 8.03
N LEU A 185 4.55 28.49 8.99
CA LEU A 185 3.10 28.54 8.79
C LEU A 185 2.60 29.94 9.11
N ILE A 186 2.03 30.60 8.12
CA ILE A 186 1.32 31.87 8.28
C ILE A 186 -0.17 31.55 8.42
N ARG A 187 -0.75 31.91 9.56
CA ARG A 187 -2.19 31.84 9.79
C ARG A 187 -2.79 33.21 9.60
N MET A 188 -3.86 33.31 8.84
CA MET A 188 -4.57 34.57 8.55
C MET A 188 -6.02 34.45 9.00
N LYS A 189 -6.51 35.47 9.68
CA LYS A 189 -7.93 35.63 10.06
C LYS A 189 -8.44 36.98 9.60
N PRO A 190 -9.71 37.14 9.22
CA PRO A 190 -10.28 38.45 8.97
C PRO A 190 -10.25 39.29 10.26
N GLY A 191 -10.19 40.61 10.13
CA GLY A 191 -10.47 41.57 11.19
C GLY A 191 -11.97 41.62 11.50
N GLU A 192 -12.36 42.48 12.45
CA GLU A 192 -13.73 42.54 12.97
C GLU A 192 -14.73 43.03 11.92
N LYS A 193 -14.33 43.99 11.08
CA LYS A 193 -15.18 44.62 10.06
C LYS A 193 -14.55 44.55 8.69
N GLN A 194 -15.42 44.70 7.68
CA GLN A 194 -14.96 44.90 6.32
C GLN A 194 -14.10 46.19 6.23
N GLY A 195 -12.95 46.09 5.58
CA GLY A 195 -11.95 47.14 5.48
C GLY A 195 -10.83 47.04 6.52
N ASP A 196 -11.05 46.34 7.64
CA ASP A 196 -10.01 46.16 8.66
C ASP A 196 -8.85 45.34 8.12
N THR A 197 -7.65 45.63 8.62
CA THR A 197 -6.48 44.80 8.37
C THR A 197 -6.69 43.41 8.96
N ALA A 198 -6.37 42.36 8.19
CA ALA A 198 -6.46 40.98 8.65
C ALA A 198 -5.45 40.69 9.78
N ILE A 199 -5.79 39.77 10.67
CA ILE A 199 -4.90 39.31 11.73
C ILE A 199 -4.01 38.21 11.19
N ILE A 200 -2.69 38.39 11.36
CA ILE A 200 -1.69 37.39 10.93
C ILE A 200 -0.93 36.90 12.16
N SER A 201 -0.75 35.57 12.23
CA SER A 201 0.17 34.93 13.17
C SER A 201 1.13 33.98 12.46
N ILE A 202 2.33 33.85 13.00
CA ILE A 202 3.46 33.07 12.45
C ILE A 202 3.66 31.87 13.37
N HIS A 203 3.91 30.69 12.79
CA HIS A 203 4.20 29.46 13.52
C HIS A 203 5.36 28.64 12.91
N PRO A 204 6.39 28.27 13.69
CA PRO A 204 6.70 28.84 15.00
C PRO A 204 7.12 30.31 14.85
N ASP A 205 6.77 31.12 15.84
CA ASP A 205 7.28 32.49 15.93
C ASP A 205 8.56 32.48 16.75
N VAL A 206 9.68 32.54 16.05
CA VAL A 206 11.04 32.58 16.63
C VAL A 206 11.73 33.91 16.36
N GLY A 207 10.95 34.94 16.03
CA GLY A 207 11.47 36.29 15.77
C GLY A 207 12.33 36.41 14.51
N TYR A 208 12.27 35.44 13.60
CA TYR A 208 13.08 35.43 12.37
C TYR A 208 12.34 36.03 11.18
N VAL A 209 11.11 35.55 10.92
CA VAL A 209 10.31 35.97 9.77
C VAL A 209 9.53 37.25 10.12
N GLN A 210 9.58 38.24 9.26
CA GLN A 210 8.77 39.43 9.33
C GLN A 210 7.68 39.40 8.26
N VAL A 211 6.44 39.75 8.64
CA VAL A 211 5.32 39.82 7.70
C VAL A 211 4.93 41.27 7.48
N LYS A 212 5.05 41.73 6.23
CA LYS A 212 4.43 42.97 5.78
C LYS A 212 2.96 42.67 5.45
N ASN A 213 2.06 43.03 6.37
CA ASN A 213 0.66 42.73 6.28
C ASN A 213 -0.11 43.83 5.53
N GLU A 214 -0.48 43.57 4.30
CA GLU A 214 -1.32 44.38 3.42
C GLU A 214 -2.66 43.69 3.13
N LEU A 215 -3.01 42.64 3.90
CA LEU A 215 -4.24 41.85 3.72
C LEU A 215 -5.41 42.51 4.40
N VAL A 216 -6.51 42.78 3.69
CA VAL A 216 -7.70 43.45 4.20
C VAL A 216 -8.90 42.49 4.26
N THR A 217 -9.78 42.71 5.22
CA THR A 217 -11.05 42.00 5.34
C THR A 217 -12.02 42.45 4.26
N GLY A 218 -12.45 41.54 3.43
CA GLY A 218 -13.36 41.77 2.29
C GLY A 218 -14.75 41.20 2.50
N LYS A 219 -15.68 41.57 1.59
CA LYS A 219 -17.03 41.01 1.56
C LYS A 219 -16.99 39.52 1.14
N LYS A 220 -17.87 38.67 1.77
CA LYS A 220 -18.16 37.29 1.41
C LYS A 220 -17.02 36.29 1.68
N LYS A 221 -17.25 35.01 1.37
CA LYS A 221 -16.28 33.90 1.46
C LYS A 221 -15.22 33.92 0.33
N ARG A 222 -14.68 35.07 -0.06
CA ARG A 222 -13.69 35.16 -1.14
C ARG A 222 -12.27 35.07 -0.60
N ARG A 223 -11.46 34.20 -1.21
CA ARG A 223 -10.02 34.05 -0.98
C ARG A 223 -9.29 34.68 -2.18
N ARG A 224 -8.87 35.93 -2.05
CA ARG A 224 -8.12 36.67 -3.08
C ARG A 224 -6.92 37.36 -2.44
N TRP A 225 -5.97 36.55 -2.00
CA TRP A 225 -4.71 37.06 -1.49
C TRP A 225 -3.55 36.64 -2.36
N THR A 226 -2.50 37.43 -2.33
CA THR A 226 -1.19 37.16 -2.94
C THR A 226 -0.13 37.21 -1.86
N TRP A 227 0.98 36.59 -2.13
CA TRP A 227 2.16 36.69 -1.28
C TRP A 227 3.41 36.80 -2.11
N ALA A 228 4.43 37.47 -1.57
CA ALA A 228 5.76 37.55 -2.14
C ALA A 228 6.81 37.40 -1.03
N LEU A 229 7.84 36.60 -1.32
CA LEU A 229 9.00 36.47 -0.45
C LEU A 229 10.10 37.39 -1.00
N ASN A 230 10.74 38.13 -0.08
CA ASN A 230 11.97 38.83 -0.45
C ASN A 230 13.08 37.79 -0.75
N ASP A 231 13.91 38.07 -1.74
CA ASP A 231 14.92 37.10 -2.20
C ASP A 231 16.08 36.90 -1.21
N THR A 232 16.38 37.89 -0.39
CA THR A 232 17.53 37.91 0.51
C THR A 232 17.14 38.06 1.99
N LEU A 233 16.10 38.82 2.29
CA LEU A 233 15.64 39.10 3.66
C LEU A 233 14.51 38.17 4.05
N PRO A 234 14.34 37.85 5.35
CA PRO A 234 13.25 37.00 5.85
C PRO A 234 11.92 37.77 5.93
N ILE A 235 11.57 38.49 4.85
CA ILE A 235 10.36 39.32 4.78
C ILE A 235 9.36 38.69 3.81
N ILE A 236 8.12 38.49 4.30
CA ILE A 236 7.00 38.01 3.52
C ILE A 236 5.96 39.12 3.43
N THR A 237 5.63 39.57 2.23
CA THR A 237 4.52 40.50 1.99
C THR A 237 3.26 39.69 1.68
N ILE A 238 2.17 39.96 2.39
CA ILE A 238 0.86 39.32 2.13
C ILE A 238 -0.15 40.44 1.90
N GLY A 239 -0.79 40.43 0.72
CA GLY A 239 -1.74 41.43 0.30
C GLY A 239 -3.03 40.85 -0.28
N GLY A 240 -3.98 41.74 -0.61
CA GLY A 240 -5.28 41.37 -1.16
C GLY A 240 -6.39 41.29 -0.15
N ASN A 241 -7.34 40.35 -0.30
CA ASN A 241 -8.54 40.29 0.54
C ASN A 241 -8.79 38.87 1.09
N ILE A 242 -9.10 38.80 2.40
CA ILE A 242 -9.67 37.64 3.08
C ILE A 242 -11.14 37.94 3.44
N GLY A 243 -12.05 37.03 3.07
CA GLY A 243 -13.49 37.26 3.32
C GLY A 243 -13.86 37.16 4.79
N GLU A 244 -14.73 38.08 5.26
CA GLU A 244 -15.24 38.16 6.66
C GLU A 244 -15.83 36.85 7.21
N LYS A 245 -16.32 35.96 6.34
CA LYS A 245 -16.92 34.66 6.71
C LYS A 245 -15.91 33.48 6.63
N ILE A 246 -14.62 33.76 6.55
CA ILE A 246 -13.55 32.78 6.62
C ILE A 246 -13.05 32.69 8.05
N ASP A 247 -13.19 31.54 8.72
CA ASP A 247 -12.70 31.37 10.11
C ASP A 247 -11.18 31.52 10.17
N SER A 248 -10.45 30.89 9.27
CA SER A 248 -9.01 31.03 9.10
C SER A 248 -8.53 30.55 7.75
N ALA A 249 -7.38 31.04 7.33
CA ALA A 249 -6.64 30.57 6.18
C ALA A 249 -5.18 30.35 6.54
N HIS A 250 -4.51 29.43 5.84
CA HIS A 250 -3.15 29.04 6.16
C HIS A 250 -2.29 29.04 4.89
N LEU A 251 -1.05 29.52 5.02
CA LEU A 251 0.00 29.44 4.02
C LEU A 251 1.25 28.84 4.66
N VAL A 252 1.79 27.78 4.09
CA VAL A 252 3.12 27.27 4.46
C VAL A 252 4.10 27.80 3.45
N LEU A 253 5.04 28.61 3.91
CA LEU A 253 6.00 29.33 3.05
C LEU A 253 7.44 29.01 3.47
N PRO A 254 8.37 28.87 2.49
CA PRO A 254 9.76 28.60 2.79
C PRO A 254 10.43 29.85 3.38
N VAL A 255 11.38 29.62 4.28
CA VAL A 255 12.24 30.69 4.79
C VAL A 255 13.49 30.83 3.93
N ARG A 256 14.04 32.03 3.88
CA ARG A 256 15.37 32.26 3.35
C ARG A 256 16.41 32.01 4.43
N ASN A 257 17.59 31.51 4.03
CA ASN A 257 18.70 31.23 4.93
C ASN A 257 18.32 30.32 6.13
N PRO A 258 18.01 29.04 5.90
CA PRO A 258 17.63 28.10 6.97
C PRO A 258 18.57 28.06 8.18
N PRO A 259 19.92 28.15 8.05
CA PRO A 259 20.80 28.22 9.21
C PRO A 259 20.50 29.39 10.15
N LEU A 260 20.17 30.56 9.63
CA LEU A 260 19.80 31.72 10.48
C LEU A 260 18.43 31.49 11.13
N TYR A 261 17.49 30.90 10.43
CA TYR A 261 16.22 30.48 11.01
C TYR A 261 16.40 29.53 12.19
N PHE A 262 17.28 28.52 12.04
CA PHE A 262 17.68 27.62 13.11
C PHE A 262 18.32 28.38 14.29
N LYS A 263 19.23 29.35 14.03
CA LYS A 263 19.84 30.18 15.09
C LYS A 263 18.76 30.88 15.93
N HIS A 264 17.76 31.47 15.28
CA HIS A 264 16.66 32.12 15.97
C HIS A 264 15.83 31.14 16.80
N ALA A 265 15.52 29.96 16.25
CA ALA A 265 14.85 28.90 16.98
C ALA A 265 15.64 28.44 18.21
N LEU A 266 16.95 28.30 18.08
CA LEU A 266 17.84 27.95 19.20
C LEU A 266 17.83 29.04 20.26
N LEU A 267 17.93 30.32 19.90
CA LEU A 267 17.88 31.44 20.86
C LEU A 267 16.53 31.51 21.57
N THR A 268 15.42 31.25 20.85
CA THR A 268 14.08 31.17 21.44
C THR A 268 14.03 30.02 22.46
N ALA A 269 14.49 28.82 22.10
CA ALA A 269 14.49 27.66 23.00
C ALA A 269 15.36 27.86 24.24
N LEU A 270 16.52 28.53 24.13
CA LEU A 270 17.35 28.92 25.27
C LEU A 270 16.61 29.86 26.20
N ASN A 271 16.01 30.93 25.66
CA ASN A 271 15.27 31.91 26.41
C ASN A 271 14.05 31.30 27.12
N ASP A 272 13.28 30.45 26.44
CA ASP A 272 12.12 29.76 27.02
C ASP A 272 12.51 28.88 28.23
N LYS A 273 13.73 28.41 28.26
CA LYS A 273 14.30 27.63 29.37
C LYS A 273 15.07 28.49 30.38
N GLY A 274 15.03 29.83 30.25
CA GLY A 274 15.66 30.78 31.15
C GLY A 274 17.19 30.85 31.02
N ILE A 275 17.74 30.53 29.84
CA ILE A 275 19.14 30.78 29.52
C ILE A 275 19.20 32.06 28.66
N SER A 276 19.73 33.12 29.21
CA SER A 276 19.97 34.37 28.44
C SER A 276 21.14 34.23 27.50
N PHE A 277 21.07 34.92 26.34
CA PHE A 277 22.20 34.96 25.40
C PHE A 277 22.53 36.43 25.06
N GLU A 278 23.79 36.82 25.31
CA GLU A 278 24.36 38.08 24.92
C GLU A 278 25.36 37.92 23.77
N GLU A 279 25.11 38.55 22.63
CA GLU A 279 25.96 38.40 21.46
C GLU A 279 27.24 39.22 21.57
N ASN A 280 28.40 38.57 21.59
CA ASN A 280 29.71 39.19 21.44
C ASN A 280 30.37 38.67 20.15
N LYS A 281 30.27 39.46 19.07
CA LYS A 281 30.77 39.12 17.73
C LYS A 281 32.28 38.91 17.70
N ASN A 282 33.03 39.53 18.60
CA ASN A 282 34.49 39.49 18.70
C ASN A 282 34.99 38.30 19.52
N GLN A 283 34.09 37.46 20.06
CA GLN A 283 34.47 36.29 20.86
C GLN A 283 35.26 35.29 20.03
N SER A 284 36.47 34.96 20.51
CA SER A 284 37.32 33.93 19.93
C SER A 284 36.87 32.53 20.41
N ARG A 285 37.14 31.51 19.61
CA ARG A 285 36.97 30.11 20.06
C ARG A 285 37.95 29.83 21.18
N GLY A 286 37.46 29.21 22.25
CA GLY A 286 38.27 28.61 23.32
C GLY A 286 38.47 27.11 23.10
N ILE A 287 38.86 26.42 24.16
CA ILE A 287 38.92 24.96 24.18
C ILE A 287 37.49 24.42 24.20
N GLU A 288 37.23 23.32 23.50
CA GLU A 288 35.96 22.60 23.59
C GLU A 288 35.85 21.98 24.99
N ILE A 289 34.83 22.40 25.75
CA ILE A 289 34.57 21.90 27.11
C ILE A 289 33.48 20.84 27.15
N LYS A 290 32.58 20.86 26.20
CA LYS A 290 31.46 19.92 26.10
C LYS A 290 30.87 19.93 24.69
N SER A 291 30.35 18.76 24.27
CA SER A 291 29.54 18.63 23.06
C SER A 291 28.25 17.88 23.30
N TYR A 292 27.26 18.19 22.49
CA TYR A 292 25.96 17.53 22.43
C TYR A 292 25.60 17.22 20.97
N SER A 293 24.75 16.23 20.77
CA SER A 293 24.19 15.93 19.46
C SER A 293 22.70 15.64 19.61
N ILE A 294 21.92 16.17 18.69
CA ILE A 294 20.51 15.83 18.56
C ILE A 294 20.26 15.18 17.19
N SER A 295 19.29 14.29 17.14
CA SER A 295 18.77 13.68 15.92
C SER A 295 17.26 13.75 15.91
N GLY A 296 16.68 14.14 14.78
CA GLY A 296 15.24 14.28 14.65
C GLY A 296 14.54 12.93 14.51
N ALA A 297 14.99 12.07 13.61
CA ALA A 297 14.40 10.75 13.39
C ALA A 297 15.30 9.88 12.47
N PRO A 298 15.20 8.55 12.56
CA PRO A 298 16.02 7.62 11.77
C PRO A 298 15.63 7.61 10.27
N LEU A 299 16.49 6.98 9.46
CA LEU A 299 16.32 6.82 8.01
C LEU A 299 14.92 6.35 7.61
N LEU A 300 14.33 5.40 8.36
CA LEU A 300 13.00 4.87 8.06
C LEU A 300 11.93 5.96 8.03
N SER A 301 11.95 6.86 9.00
CA SER A 301 11.02 8.00 9.05
C SER A 301 11.27 8.98 7.89
N ILE A 302 12.53 9.15 7.48
CA ILE A 302 12.89 9.97 6.30
C ILE A 302 12.29 9.37 5.04
N LEU A 303 12.37 8.03 4.87
CA LEU A 303 11.80 7.32 3.72
C LEU A 303 10.27 7.48 3.65
N ASP A 304 9.58 7.36 4.78
CA ASP A 304 8.13 7.55 4.85
C ASP A 304 7.72 8.97 4.41
N GLU A 305 8.43 10.00 4.87
CA GLU A 305 8.18 11.39 4.44
C GLU A 305 8.44 11.58 2.95
N ILE A 306 9.47 10.94 2.40
CA ILE A 306 9.80 11.03 0.98
C ILE A 306 8.76 10.30 0.13
N ASN A 307 8.42 9.05 0.45
CA ASN A 307 7.64 8.19 -0.41
C ASN A 307 6.14 8.35 -0.22
N GLN A 308 5.64 8.37 1.03
CA GLN A 308 4.21 8.54 1.32
C GLN A 308 3.75 9.98 1.13
N ARG A 309 4.51 10.97 1.67
CA ARG A 309 4.10 12.38 1.67
C ARG A 309 4.78 13.22 0.60
N SER A 310 5.70 12.62 -0.16
CA SER A 310 6.38 13.27 -1.29
C SER A 310 7.23 14.49 -0.92
N GLN A 311 7.88 14.48 0.26
CA GLN A 311 8.68 15.60 0.74
C GLN A 311 9.94 15.81 -0.11
N ASN A 312 10.03 17.00 -0.72
CA ASN A 312 11.18 17.35 -1.58
C ASN A 312 12.42 17.66 -0.76
N LEU A 313 12.28 18.44 0.33
CA LEU A 313 13.40 18.77 1.21
C LEU A 313 14.11 17.52 1.72
N HIS A 314 13.35 16.53 2.17
CA HIS A 314 13.89 15.25 2.66
C HIS A 314 14.63 14.47 1.56
N ALA A 315 14.08 14.43 0.34
CA ALA A 315 14.73 13.76 -0.80
C ALA A 315 16.03 14.46 -1.22
N GLU A 316 16.04 15.79 -1.28
CA GLU A 316 17.23 16.59 -1.60
C GLU A 316 18.32 16.48 -0.52
N THR A 317 17.90 16.45 0.73
CA THR A 317 18.79 16.24 1.88
C THR A 317 19.41 14.83 1.82
N LEU A 318 18.60 13.80 1.60
CA LEU A 318 19.05 12.41 1.51
C LEU A 318 20.04 12.21 0.35
N LEU A 319 19.78 12.83 -0.81
CA LEU A 319 20.71 12.83 -1.95
C LEU A 319 22.09 13.39 -1.55
N ARG A 320 22.14 14.54 -0.86
CA ARG A 320 23.39 15.16 -0.43
C ARG A 320 24.09 14.38 0.66
N ASN A 321 23.34 13.79 1.58
CA ASN A 321 23.87 12.92 2.64
C ASN A 321 24.56 11.68 2.03
N MET A 322 23.92 11.02 1.06
CA MET A 322 24.58 9.93 0.31
C MET A 322 25.86 10.41 -0.36
N GLY A 323 25.82 11.56 -1.04
CA GLY A 323 27.02 12.14 -1.67
C GLY A 323 28.14 12.39 -0.66
N LYS A 324 27.83 12.91 0.52
CA LYS A 324 28.81 13.13 1.59
C LYS A 324 29.42 11.83 2.12
N ILE A 325 28.56 10.85 2.36
CA ILE A 325 28.97 9.58 3.02
C ILE A 325 29.72 8.67 2.03
N VAL A 326 29.22 8.54 0.80
CA VAL A 326 29.75 7.58 -0.17
C VAL A 326 31.00 8.11 -0.90
N VAL A 327 31.01 9.40 -1.28
CA VAL A 327 32.07 10.01 -2.10
C VAL A 327 32.68 11.25 -1.46
N ASN A 328 32.43 11.51 -0.17
CA ASN A 328 32.89 12.68 0.60
C ASN A 328 32.55 14.02 -0.05
N GLN A 329 31.45 14.11 -0.80
CA GLN A 329 30.99 15.32 -1.48
C GLN A 329 29.51 15.56 -1.19
N GLY A 330 29.18 16.37 -0.18
CA GLY A 330 27.82 16.70 0.24
C GLY A 330 27.12 17.67 -0.71
N SER A 331 26.87 17.26 -1.94
CA SER A 331 26.27 18.07 -3.01
C SER A 331 25.33 17.23 -3.89
N VAL A 332 24.58 17.89 -4.78
CA VAL A 332 23.79 17.19 -5.80
C VAL A 332 24.69 16.29 -6.66
N GLU A 333 25.85 16.81 -7.10
CA GLU A 333 26.78 16.03 -7.92
C GLU A 333 27.40 14.84 -7.17
N GLY A 334 27.70 15.00 -5.86
CA GLY A 334 28.12 13.88 -5.01
C GLY A 334 27.04 12.80 -4.88
N GLY A 335 25.79 13.23 -4.65
CA GLY A 335 24.65 12.33 -4.60
C GLY A 335 24.39 11.60 -5.93
N LYS A 336 24.54 12.29 -7.06
CA LYS A 336 24.48 11.65 -8.39
C LYS A 336 25.53 10.57 -8.56
N LYS A 337 26.78 10.83 -8.14
CA LYS A 337 27.84 9.81 -8.18
C LYS A 337 27.48 8.58 -7.33
N ALA A 338 26.94 8.77 -6.13
CA ALA A 338 26.49 7.69 -5.27
C ALA A 338 25.37 6.87 -5.94
N ILE A 339 24.36 7.53 -6.52
CA ILE A 339 23.27 6.84 -7.24
C ILE A 339 23.81 6.10 -8.47
N HIS A 340 24.73 6.67 -9.24
CA HIS A 340 25.33 6.00 -10.39
C HIS A 340 26.13 4.74 -9.97
N GLN A 341 26.85 4.78 -8.84
CA GLN A 341 27.48 3.57 -8.29
C GLN A 341 26.47 2.49 -7.95
N TYR A 342 25.33 2.87 -7.36
CA TYR A 342 24.23 1.96 -7.09
C TYR A 342 23.67 1.35 -8.38
N LEU A 343 23.32 2.17 -9.38
CA LEU A 343 22.80 1.70 -10.67
C LEU A 343 23.77 0.74 -11.36
N THR A 344 25.07 1.08 -11.39
CA THR A 344 26.09 0.19 -11.95
C THR A 344 26.15 -1.15 -11.22
N LYS A 345 26.07 -1.14 -9.89
CA LYS A 345 26.11 -2.36 -9.08
C LYS A 345 24.93 -3.28 -9.34
N ILE A 346 23.76 -2.71 -9.64
CA ILE A 346 22.54 -3.50 -9.94
C ILE A 346 22.36 -3.77 -11.45
N GLY A 347 23.33 -3.41 -12.27
CA GLY A 347 23.33 -3.66 -13.73
C GLY A 347 22.34 -2.81 -14.52
N LEU A 348 21.94 -1.64 -14.03
CA LEU A 348 21.07 -0.70 -14.74
C LEU A 348 21.89 0.42 -15.39
N PRO A 349 21.62 0.74 -16.68
CA PRO A 349 22.31 1.85 -17.37
C PRO A 349 21.97 3.19 -16.70
N ALA A 350 23.00 3.95 -16.31
CA ALA A 350 22.82 5.25 -15.68
C ALA A 350 22.17 6.28 -16.63
N GLU A 351 22.39 6.12 -17.92
CA GLU A 351 21.83 6.97 -18.99
C GLU A 351 20.29 6.84 -19.12
N ASP A 352 19.70 5.78 -18.58
CA ASP A 352 18.25 5.61 -18.53
C ASP A 352 17.58 6.47 -17.44
N PHE A 353 18.41 6.99 -16.52
CA PHE A 353 18.01 7.83 -15.38
C PHE A 353 18.78 9.16 -15.41
N GLU A 354 18.35 10.09 -16.26
CA GLU A 354 18.89 11.44 -16.26
C GLU A 354 18.23 12.27 -15.16
N PHE A 355 18.99 12.72 -14.19
CA PHE A 355 18.44 13.53 -13.10
C PHE A 355 19.39 14.64 -12.65
N VAL A 356 18.81 15.75 -12.23
CA VAL A 356 19.49 16.96 -11.77
C VAL A 356 19.13 17.35 -10.33
N ASP A 357 18.27 16.57 -9.71
CA ASP A 357 17.86 16.70 -8.32
C ASP A 357 17.44 15.33 -7.76
N GLY A 358 17.21 15.22 -6.45
CA GLY A 358 16.78 13.98 -5.80
C GLY A 358 15.27 13.85 -5.65
N SER A 359 14.54 14.94 -5.85
CA SER A 359 13.10 15.02 -5.56
C SER A 359 12.20 14.82 -6.79
N GLY A 360 12.75 14.99 -7.99
CA GLY A 360 11.97 14.96 -9.23
C GLY A 360 11.25 16.28 -9.54
N LEU A 361 11.60 17.38 -8.87
CA LEU A 361 10.92 18.67 -9.07
C LEU A 361 11.33 19.34 -10.40
N SER A 362 12.54 19.08 -10.90
CA SER A 362 12.97 19.61 -12.18
C SER A 362 12.34 18.86 -13.37
N GLN A 363 11.85 19.60 -14.35
CA GLN A 363 11.39 19.03 -15.62
C GLN A 363 12.53 18.46 -16.49
N LYS A 364 13.81 18.73 -16.13
CA LYS A 364 14.99 18.16 -16.80
C LYS A 364 15.26 16.72 -16.43
N ASN A 365 14.64 16.20 -15.36
CA ASN A 365 14.74 14.81 -15.00
C ASN A 365 14.03 13.95 -16.07
N LYS A 366 14.66 12.83 -16.46
CA LYS A 366 14.14 11.89 -17.46
C LYS A 366 14.42 10.46 -17.01
N VAL A 367 13.41 9.60 -17.13
CA VAL A 367 13.50 8.18 -16.78
C VAL A 367 12.78 7.36 -17.84
N LYS A 368 13.30 6.19 -18.20
CA LYS A 368 12.60 5.23 -19.04
C LYS A 368 11.63 4.38 -18.19
N PRO A 369 10.37 4.20 -18.60
CA PRO A 369 9.42 3.32 -17.88
C PRO A 369 9.96 1.90 -17.64
N SER A 370 10.59 1.28 -18.65
CA SER A 370 11.16 -0.07 -18.55
C SER A 370 12.30 -0.16 -17.53
N SER A 371 13.13 0.88 -17.43
CA SER A 371 14.23 0.93 -16.45
C SER A 371 13.72 1.21 -15.03
N GLU A 372 12.66 1.99 -14.88
CA GLU A 372 11.98 2.18 -13.59
C GLU A 372 11.42 0.86 -13.06
N THR A 373 10.75 0.05 -13.90
CA THR A 373 10.23 -1.26 -13.47
C THR A 373 11.34 -2.26 -13.16
N LYS A 374 12.48 -2.21 -13.85
CA LYS A 374 13.69 -3.00 -13.49
C LYS A 374 14.23 -2.61 -12.11
N LEU A 375 14.31 -1.30 -11.83
CA LEU A 375 14.71 -0.77 -10.50
C LEU A 375 13.77 -1.27 -9.40
N LEU A 376 12.46 -1.16 -9.61
CA LEU A 376 11.44 -1.64 -8.67
C LEU A 376 11.55 -3.15 -8.44
N CYS A 377 11.73 -3.95 -9.50
CA CYS A 377 11.98 -5.39 -9.42
C CYS A 377 13.21 -5.70 -8.56
N HIS A 378 14.34 -5.06 -8.86
CA HIS A 378 15.57 -5.26 -8.07
C HIS A 378 15.35 -4.94 -6.60
N THR A 379 14.69 -3.81 -6.31
CA THR A 379 14.43 -3.35 -4.93
C THR A 379 13.52 -4.32 -4.18
N ALA A 380 12.50 -4.88 -4.86
CA ALA A 380 11.60 -5.86 -4.28
C ALA A 380 12.27 -7.22 -3.96
N HIS A 381 13.40 -7.54 -4.58
CA HIS A 381 14.20 -8.73 -4.27
C HIS A 381 15.37 -8.46 -3.31
N SER A 382 15.54 -7.22 -2.86
CA SER A 382 16.60 -6.86 -1.94
C SER A 382 16.28 -7.23 -0.48
N ALA A 383 17.31 -7.21 0.38
CA ALA A 383 17.15 -7.47 1.82
C ALA A 383 16.26 -6.42 2.54
N TYR A 384 16.04 -5.26 1.96
CA TYR A 384 15.21 -4.17 2.49
C TYR A 384 13.86 -4.01 1.77
N SER A 385 13.44 -5.01 1.02
CA SER A 385 12.19 -5.02 0.25
C SER A 385 10.97 -4.57 1.08
N ASP A 386 10.75 -5.18 2.23
CA ASP A 386 9.60 -4.88 3.10
C ASP A 386 9.59 -3.42 3.57
N ILE A 387 10.77 -2.90 3.92
CA ILE A 387 10.94 -1.51 4.36
C ILE A 387 10.61 -0.56 3.21
N TYR A 388 11.19 -0.82 2.04
CA TYR A 388 10.97 0.01 0.85
C TYR A 388 9.51 0.04 0.43
N ILE A 389 8.90 -1.14 0.29
CA ILE A 389 7.51 -1.27 -0.14
C ILE A 389 6.55 -0.59 0.84
N ARG A 390 6.76 -0.77 2.17
CA ARG A 390 5.93 -0.11 3.20
C ARG A 390 6.07 1.40 3.21
N SER A 391 7.23 1.94 2.83
CA SER A 391 7.43 3.38 2.75
C SER A 391 6.65 4.05 1.61
N LEU A 392 6.16 3.29 0.61
CA LEU A 392 5.36 3.82 -0.48
C LEU A 392 3.93 4.15 -0.03
N ALA A 393 3.28 5.07 -0.73
CA ALA A 393 1.88 5.41 -0.52
C ALA A 393 0.94 4.29 -0.96
N SER A 394 -0.28 4.29 -0.44
CA SER A 394 -1.39 3.44 -0.86
C SER A 394 -2.69 4.27 -0.92
N PRO A 395 -3.80 3.74 -1.42
CA PRO A 395 -5.07 4.48 -1.46
C PRO A 395 -5.60 4.96 -0.10
N ASP A 396 -5.07 4.44 1.01
CA ASP A 396 -5.40 4.82 2.39
C ASP A 396 -4.28 5.61 3.10
N VAL A 397 -3.09 5.71 2.49
CA VAL A 397 -1.90 6.30 3.14
C VAL A 397 -1.22 7.35 2.26
N GLY A 398 -0.87 8.48 2.86
CA GLY A 398 -0.05 9.51 2.23
C GLY A 398 -0.72 10.18 1.03
N THR A 399 0.05 10.44 -0.03
CA THR A 399 -0.47 11.06 -1.27
C THR A 399 -1.47 10.17 -2.01
N GLY A 400 -1.51 8.89 -1.70
CA GLY A 400 -2.46 7.92 -2.24
C GLY A 400 -3.88 8.08 -1.69
N SER A 401 -4.06 8.62 -0.47
CA SER A 401 -5.35 8.75 0.18
C SER A 401 -6.38 9.62 -0.57
N LYS A 402 -5.93 10.38 -1.56
CA LYS A 402 -6.78 11.18 -2.46
C LYS A 402 -6.93 10.56 -3.85
N ARG A 403 -6.42 9.33 -4.04
CA ARG A 403 -6.38 8.60 -5.30
C ARG A 403 -7.19 7.32 -5.18
N MET A 404 -7.74 6.83 -6.29
CA MET A 404 -8.41 5.52 -6.35
C MET A 404 -9.43 5.30 -5.22
N LYS A 405 -10.26 6.30 -4.91
CA LYS A 405 -11.14 6.36 -3.73
C LYS A 405 -12.08 5.16 -3.59
N ASN A 406 -12.39 4.48 -4.68
CA ASN A 406 -13.33 3.35 -4.72
C ASN A 406 -12.61 2.00 -4.86
N ILE A 407 -11.30 1.94 -4.60
CA ILE A 407 -10.60 0.65 -4.61
C ILE A 407 -11.04 -0.18 -3.41
N GLN A 408 -11.53 -1.38 -3.67
CA GLN A 408 -12.05 -2.28 -2.63
C GLN A 408 -10.94 -2.88 -1.74
N PHE A 409 -9.70 -2.98 -2.26
CA PHE A 409 -8.56 -3.57 -1.56
C PHE A 409 -7.33 -2.66 -1.64
N PRO A 410 -7.27 -1.59 -0.79
CA PRO A 410 -6.15 -0.63 -0.80
C PRO A 410 -4.78 -1.29 -0.58
N TRP A 411 -4.74 -2.41 0.15
CA TRP A 411 -3.54 -3.18 0.43
C TRP A 411 -2.94 -3.89 -0.80
N ARG A 412 -3.70 -4.01 -1.91
CA ARG A 412 -3.23 -4.62 -3.16
C ARG A 412 -2.29 -3.74 -3.97
N THR A 413 -1.98 -2.54 -3.50
CA THR A 413 -1.07 -1.67 -4.23
C THR A 413 -0.26 -0.78 -3.30
N ARG A 414 0.98 -0.52 -3.70
CA ARG A 414 1.89 0.45 -3.10
C ARG A 414 2.57 1.24 -4.22
N PHE A 415 2.52 2.55 -4.15
CA PHE A 415 3.03 3.38 -5.23
C PHE A 415 3.57 4.73 -4.77
N LYS A 416 4.45 5.31 -5.57
CA LYS A 416 4.86 6.71 -5.48
C LYS A 416 4.07 7.52 -6.50
N THR A 417 3.51 8.65 -6.06
CA THR A 417 2.86 9.62 -6.94
C THR A 417 3.84 10.65 -7.44
N GLY A 418 3.69 11.11 -8.69
CA GLY A 418 4.43 12.22 -9.29
C GLY A 418 3.50 13.27 -9.87
N PHE A 419 3.81 14.55 -9.61
CA PHE A 419 3.12 15.70 -10.19
C PHE A 419 4.04 16.93 -10.26
N ILE A 420 4.16 17.48 -11.44
CA ILE A 420 4.61 18.87 -11.73
C ILE A 420 3.83 19.37 -12.94
N GLY A 421 3.82 20.66 -13.21
CA GLY A 421 3.02 21.24 -14.30
C GLY A 421 3.17 20.49 -15.62
N GLY A 422 2.07 19.97 -16.16
CA GLY A 422 2.01 19.19 -17.38
C GLY A 422 2.47 17.73 -17.29
N VAL A 423 2.72 17.23 -16.08
CA VAL A 423 3.23 15.87 -15.83
C VAL A 423 2.52 15.22 -14.67
N HIS A 424 2.03 14.00 -14.87
CA HIS A 424 1.49 13.11 -13.85
C HIS A 424 2.16 11.75 -13.93
N ALA A 425 2.42 11.10 -12.80
CA ALA A 425 3.10 9.81 -12.77
C ALA A 425 2.67 8.95 -11.58
N LEU A 426 2.76 7.63 -11.77
CA LEU A 426 2.67 6.59 -10.73
C LEU A 426 3.77 5.56 -10.99
N ALA A 427 4.48 5.14 -9.94
CA ALA A 427 5.45 4.03 -10.03
C ALA A 427 5.40 3.21 -8.74
N GLY A 428 5.37 1.88 -8.84
CA GLY A 428 5.26 1.02 -7.67
C GLY A 428 4.79 -0.39 -7.98
N TYR A 429 4.00 -0.97 -7.09
CA TYR A 429 3.65 -2.38 -7.10
C TYR A 429 2.15 -2.63 -7.09
N ILE A 430 1.74 -3.66 -7.81
CA ILE A 430 0.40 -4.26 -7.76
C ILE A 430 0.57 -5.71 -7.28
N PHE A 431 -0.06 -6.05 -6.16
CA PHE A 431 -0.03 -7.39 -5.56
C PHE A 431 -1.21 -8.19 -6.07
N THR A 432 -0.95 -9.21 -6.87
CA THR A 432 -1.96 -10.15 -7.38
C THR A 432 -1.89 -11.48 -6.62
N THR A 433 -2.80 -12.40 -6.90
CA THR A 433 -2.78 -13.73 -6.30
C THR A 433 -1.60 -14.59 -6.76
N ASN A 434 -1.14 -14.39 -7.99
CA ASN A 434 -0.13 -15.25 -8.61
C ASN A 434 1.24 -14.59 -8.75
N ASP A 435 1.31 -13.23 -8.69
CA ASP A 435 2.54 -12.48 -8.89
C ASP A 435 2.45 -11.12 -8.18
N THR A 436 3.55 -10.41 -8.15
CA THR A 436 3.60 -8.97 -7.85
C THR A 436 4.15 -8.26 -9.09
N LEU A 437 3.41 -7.27 -9.57
CA LEU A 437 3.81 -6.50 -10.74
C LEU A 437 4.52 -5.21 -10.30
N ALA A 438 5.67 -4.93 -10.89
CA ALA A 438 6.27 -3.60 -10.91
C ALA A 438 5.66 -2.81 -12.06
N VAL A 439 5.16 -1.62 -11.79
CA VAL A 439 4.48 -0.76 -12.77
C VAL A 439 5.06 0.64 -12.72
N ALA A 440 5.39 1.19 -13.89
CA ALA A 440 5.75 2.59 -14.09
C ALA A 440 4.81 3.21 -15.13
N LEU A 441 4.11 4.27 -14.74
CA LEU A 441 3.07 4.91 -15.53
C LEU A 441 3.29 6.43 -15.55
N TYR A 442 3.57 6.98 -16.72
CA TYR A 442 3.88 8.39 -16.94
C TYR A 442 2.92 9.01 -17.94
N LEU A 443 2.38 10.17 -17.60
CA LEU A 443 1.58 10.99 -18.48
C LEU A 443 2.24 12.37 -18.56
N ASN A 444 2.87 12.65 -19.68
CA ASN A 444 3.55 13.91 -19.94
C ASN A 444 2.79 14.75 -20.97
N GLU A 445 3.12 16.00 -21.08
CA GLU A 445 2.56 16.90 -22.10
C GLU A 445 1.04 17.06 -21.99
N THR A 446 0.51 17.08 -20.74
CA THR A 446 -0.95 17.15 -20.53
C THR A 446 -1.57 18.49 -20.97
N GLY A 447 -0.77 19.47 -21.34
CA GLY A 447 -1.20 20.70 -21.97
C GLY A 447 -2.20 21.51 -21.12
N LYS A 448 -3.36 21.83 -21.70
CA LYS A 448 -4.45 22.57 -21.04
C LYS A 448 -5.43 21.65 -20.29
N ASN A 449 -5.23 20.33 -20.32
CA ASN A 449 -6.10 19.38 -19.62
C ASN A 449 -6.02 19.61 -18.11
N SER A 450 -7.14 19.41 -17.43
CA SER A 450 -7.15 19.62 -15.98
C SER A 450 -6.31 18.58 -15.25
N ASP A 451 -5.66 18.99 -14.16
CA ASP A 451 -4.92 18.06 -13.30
C ASP A 451 -5.81 16.94 -12.72
N ALA A 452 -7.08 17.24 -12.45
CA ALA A 452 -8.03 16.26 -11.96
C ALA A 452 -8.28 15.17 -13.03
N THR A 453 -8.58 15.55 -14.27
CA THR A 453 -8.80 14.61 -15.38
C THR A 453 -7.56 13.74 -15.64
N SER A 454 -6.36 14.35 -15.64
CA SER A 454 -5.11 13.63 -15.83
C SER A 454 -4.84 12.61 -14.71
N LYS A 455 -5.17 12.93 -13.47
CA LYS A 455 -5.10 12.00 -12.33
C LYS A 455 -6.10 10.87 -12.46
N ASP A 456 -7.34 11.18 -12.81
CA ASP A 456 -8.41 10.19 -12.97
C ASP A 456 -8.10 9.21 -14.13
N ALA A 457 -7.48 9.68 -15.20
CA ALA A 457 -7.04 8.85 -16.32
C ALA A 457 -5.96 7.84 -15.87
N LEU A 458 -4.93 8.29 -15.15
CA LEU A 458 -3.92 7.39 -14.58
C LEU A 458 -4.49 6.41 -13.57
N ASP A 459 -5.39 6.86 -12.69
CA ASP A 459 -6.07 5.99 -11.71
C ASP A 459 -6.91 4.92 -12.41
N SER A 460 -7.56 5.29 -13.51
CA SER A 460 -8.35 4.34 -14.32
C SER A 460 -7.47 3.26 -14.95
N ILE A 461 -6.29 3.60 -15.49
CA ILE A 461 -5.34 2.60 -16.01
C ILE A 461 -4.85 1.71 -14.87
N TRP A 462 -4.43 2.28 -13.73
CA TRP A 462 -3.93 1.51 -12.60
C TRP A 462 -4.95 0.52 -12.06
N LEU A 463 -6.21 0.93 -11.94
CA LEU A 463 -7.31 0.06 -11.52
C LEU A 463 -7.58 -1.06 -12.54
N ARG A 464 -7.53 -0.76 -13.85
CA ARG A 464 -7.66 -1.78 -14.90
C ARG A 464 -6.51 -2.78 -14.88
N LEU A 465 -5.28 -2.33 -14.60
CA LEU A 465 -4.13 -3.25 -14.41
C LEU A 465 -4.38 -4.22 -13.26
N ILE A 466 -4.90 -3.75 -12.12
CA ILE A 466 -5.28 -4.63 -10.99
C ILE A 466 -6.33 -5.63 -11.44
N GLN A 467 -7.36 -5.18 -12.17
CA GLN A 467 -8.46 -6.03 -12.62
C GLN A 467 -8.00 -7.11 -13.63
N VAL A 468 -7.15 -6.76 -14.58
CA VAL A 468 -6.66 -7.70 -15.60
C VAL A 468 -5.66 -8.69 -15.02
N ALA A 469 -4.78 -8.22 -14.13
CA ALA A 469 -3.71 -9.03 -13.55
C ALA A 469 -4.22 -10.08 -12.56
N ASP A 470 -5.42 -9.94 -12.03
CA ASP A 470 -5.92 -10.77 -10.95
C ASP A 470 -7.33 -11.32 -11.22
N ALA A 471 -7.39 -12.50 -11.84
CA ALA A 471 -8.64 -13.21 -12.09
C ALA A 471 -9.44 -13.49 -10.80
N GLU A 472 -8.76 -13.73 -9.65
CA GLU A 472 -9.43 -13.92 -8.36
C GLU A 472 -10.13 -12.63 -7.91
N TYR A 473 -9.59 -11.46 -8.24
CA TYR A 473 -10.21 -10.17 -7.95
C TYR A 473 -11.58 -10.02 -8.65
N GLN A 474 -11.73 -10.52 -9.88
CA GLN A 474 -13.01 -10.52 -10.58
C GLN A 474 -14.04 -11.38 -9.85
N HIS A 475 -13.65 -12.54 -9.37
CA HIS A 475 -14.53 -13.41 -8.59
C HIS A 475 -14.95 -12.80 -7.25
N ILE A 476 -14.05 -12.02 -6.62
CA ILE A 476 -14.35 -11.28 -5.40
C ILE A 476 -15.37 -10.16 -5.66
N ILE A 477 -15.24 -9.41 -6.75
CA ILE A 477 -16.22 -8.39 -7.16
C ILE A 477 -17.59 -9.04 -7.40
N GLN A 478 -17.62 -10.09 -8.20
CA GLN A 478 -18.86 -10.83 -8.48
C GLN A 478 -19.52 -11.37 -7.20
N ALA A 479 -18.72 -11.89 -6.27
CA ALA A 479 -19.24 -12.36 -4.97
C ALA A 479 -19.89 -11.25 -4.15
N LYS A 480 -19.33 -10.03 -4.18
CA LYS A 480 -19.93 -8.86 -3.51
C LYS A 480 -21.24 -8.45 -4.16
N GLU A 481 -21.32 -8.44 -5.48
CA GLU A 481 -22.56 -8.17 -6.22
C GLU A 481 -23.64 -9.21 -5.86
N PHE A 482 -23.30 -10.50 -5.80
CA PHE A 482 -24.20 -11.55 -5.34
C PHE A 482 -24.63 -11.31 -3.89
N TRP A 483 -23.72 -11.02 -2.97
CA TRP A 483 -24.05 -10.74 -1.59
C TRP A 483 -25.03 -9.57 -1.45
N LEU A 484 -24.81 -8.48 -2.17
CA LEU A 484 -25.69 -7.32 -2.18
C LEU A 484 -27.09 -7.67 -2.69
N SER A 485 -27.25 -8.61 -3.64
CA SER A 485 -28.53 -9.05 -4.14
C SER A 485 -29.40 -9.77 -3.07
N ALA A 486 -28.79 -10.23 -1.98
CA ALA A 486 -29.44 -10.91 -0.89
C ALA A 486 -29.42 -10.15 0.45
N MET A 487 -29.09 -8.85 0.42
CA MET A 487 -28.90 -8.03 1.62
C MET A 487 -30.15 -7.98 2.51
N GLU A 488 -31.34 -7.97 1.90
CA GLU A 488 -32.64 -7.92 2.58
C GLU A 488 -33.10 -9.29 3.13
N ILE A 489 -32.44 -10.39 2.75
CA ILE A 489 -32.80 -11.74 3.21
C ILE A 489 -32.13 -12.01 4.56
N LYS A 490 -32.87 -11.88 5.66
CA LYS A 490 -32.36 -12.12 7.01
C LYS A 490 -32.28 -13.58 7.40
N ASP A 491 -33.19 -14.40 6.89
CA ASP A 491 -33.26 -15.83 7.17
C ASP A 491 -32.10 -16.56 6.47
N ILE A 492 -31.26 -17.23 7.26
CA ILE A 492 -30.08 -17.93 6.77
C ILE A 492 -30.39 -19.05 5.77
N GLN A 493 -31.49 -19.80 6.01
CA GLN A 493 -31.87 -20.87 5.10
C GLN A 493 -32.34 -20.34 3.75
N LYS A 494 -33.05 -19.23 3.75
CA LYS A 494 -33.43 -18.50 2.51
C LYS A 494 -32.24 -17.92 1.82
N ARG A 495 -31.24 -17.42 2.55
CA ARG A 495 -29.97 -16.95 1.94
C ARG A 495 -29.22 -18.10 1.28
N ILE A 496 -29.10 -19.25 1.94
CA ILE A 496 -28.48 -20.46 1.37
C ILE A 496 -29.23 -20.90 0.11
N GLN A 497 -30.58 -20.90 0.14
CA GLN A 497 -31.39 -21.20 -1.04
C GLN A 497 -31.06 -20.20 -2.18
N HIS A 498 -31.11 -18.91 -1.90
CA HIS A 498 -30.85 -17.85 -2.88
C HIS A 498 -29.49 -18.03 -3.55
N PHE A 499 -28.40 -18.10 -2.78
CA PHE A 499 -27.06 -18.22 -3.36
C PHE A 499 -26.82 -19.57 -4.04
N SER A 500 -27.41 -20.64 -3.54
CA SER A 500 -27.34 -21.93 -4.22
C SER A 500 -28.04 -21.92 -5.59
N GLU A 501 -29.09 -21.10 -5.75
CA GLU A 501 -29.78 -20.89 -7.03
C GLU A 501 -28.99 -19.97 -7.98
N GLN A 502 -28.38 -18.90 -7.48
CA GLN A 502 -27.54 -18.00 -8.27
C GLN A 502 -26.34 -18.71 -8.93
N LEU A 503 -25.85 -19.79 -8.30
CA LEU A 503 -24.73 -20.58 -8.82
C LEU A 503 -25.19 -21.81 -9.65
N LEU A 504 -26.47 -21.95 -10.00
CA LEU A 504 -26.91 -22.93 -10.99
C LEU A 504 -26.22 -22.72 -12.34
N GLU A 505 -26.03 -23.80 -13.09
CA GLU A 505 -25.33 -23.81 -14.39
C GLU A 505 -23.82 -23.53 -14.29
N THR A 506 -23.25 -23.17 -13.12
CA THR A 506 -21.81 -22.98 -12.96
C THR A 506 -21.07 -24.26 -13.39
N PRO A 507 -20.06 -24.16 -14.29
CA PRO A 507 -19.29 -25.30 -14.77
C PRO A 507 -18.62 -26.11 -13.66
N TYR A 508 -18.61 -27.45 -13.83
CA TYR A 508 -17.89 -28.35 -12.93
C TYR A 508 -16.42 -28.41 -13.28
N SER A 509 -15.53 -28.25 -12.30
CA SER A 509 -14.09 -28.48 -12.40
C SER A 509 -13.59 -29.17 -11.15
N LEU A 510 -12.85 -30.28 -11.28
CA LEU A 510 -12.31 -31.00 -10.13
C LEU A 510 -11.15 -30.23 -9.50
N GLY A 511 -11.27 -29.92 -8.19
CA GLY A 511 -10.25 -29.17 -7.44
C GLY A 511 -9.94 -27.81 -8.05
N PRO A 512 -10.95 -26.91 -8.24
CA PRO A 512 -10.76 -25.64 -8.96
C PRO A 512 -10.02 -24.61 -8.14
N THR A 513 -9.89 -24.81 -6.81
CA THR A 513 -9.27 -23.89 -5.86
C THR A 513 -8.14 -24.51 -5.07
N GLY A 514 -7.17 -23.68 -4.62
CA GLY A 514 -6.00 -24.07 -3.82
C GLY A 514 -5.76 -23.11 -2.64
N GLU A 515 -4.50 -22.96 -2.25
CA GLU A 515 -4.08 -22.10 -1.12
C GLU A 515 -3.63 -20.70 -1.55
N GLY A 516 -3.88 -20.30 -2.82
CA GLY A 516 -3.43 -19.05 -3.40
C GLY A 516 -1.95 -19.10 -3.83
N PHE A 517 -1.47 -18.02 -4.42
CA PHE A 517 -0.13 -17.97 -5.04
C PHE A 517 1.05 -18.27 -4.08
N LYS A 518 0.84 -18.12 -2.77
CA LYS A 518 1.82 -18.52 -1.74
C LYS A 518 1.71 -19.99 -1.35
N GLY A 519 0.76 -20.72 -1.90
CA GLY A 519 0.58 -22.16 -1.66
C GLY A 519 1.73 -22.96 -2.22
N LYS A 520 2.45 -23.67 -1.34
CA LYS A 520 3.62 -24.48 -1.75
C LYS A 520 3.24 -25.77 -2.48
N ILE A 521 2.01 -26.26 -2.31
CA ILE A 521 1.53 -27.56 -2.85
C ILE A 521 0.44 -27.34 -3.90
N ASP A 522 -0.50 -26.42 -3.64
CA ASP A 522 -1.55 -26.06 -4.58
C ASP A 522 -1.69 -24.54 -4.65
N SER A 523 -1.05 -23.92 -5.65
CA SER A 523 -1.02 -22.47 -5.86
C SER A 523 -2.25 -21.92 -6.57
N LYS A 524 -3.28 -22.73 -6.85
CA LYS A 524 -4.53 -22.26 -7.45
C LYS A 524 -5.20 -21.19 -6.60
N PRO A 525 -6.07 -20.34 -7.19
CA PRO A 525 -6.80 -19.31 -6.46
C PRO A 525 -7.54 -19.89 -5.24
N ILE A 526 -7.61 -19.13 -4.15
CA ILE A 526 -8.41 -19.54 -2.98
C ILE A 526 -9.90 -19.48 -3.31
N PHE A 527 -10.31 -18.51 -4.14
CA PHE A 527 -11.72 -18.26 -4.44
C PHE A 527 -11.95 -18.10 -5.95
N ARG A 528 -13.00 -18.74 -6.46
CA ARG A 528 -13.52 -18.53 -7.82
C ARG A 528 -14.99 -18.92 -7.90
N LEU A 529 -15.73 -18.28 -8.80
CA LEU A 529 -17.17 -18.50 -9.04
C LEU A 529 -17.48 -19.04 -10.44
N ASP A 530 -16.51 -19.02 -11.36
CA ASP A 530 -16.66 -19.46 -12.75
C ASP A 530 -16.61 -20.97 -12.93
N SER A 531 -16.11 -21.70 -11.94
CA SER A 531 -16.10 -23.16 -11.91
C SER A 531 -16.01 -23.70 -10.50
N VAL A 532 -16.69 -24.82 -10.22
CA VAL A 532 -16.78 -25.42 -8.89
C VAL A 532 -16.75 -26.96 -8.96
N ASP A 533 -16.27 -27.59 -7.87
CA ASP A 533 -16.60 -28.99 -7.56
C ASP A 533 -17.68 -29.03 -6.46
N CYS A 534 -18.05 -30.24 -6.02
CA CYS A 534 -19.13 -30.38 -5.05
C CYS A 534 -18.84 -29.72 -3.68
N VAL A 535 -17.59 -29.72 -3.24
CA VAL A 535 -17.18 -29.12 -1.97
C VAL A 535 -17.06 -27.60 -2.13
N THR A 536 -16.36 -27.11 -3.13
CA THR A 536 -16.16 -25.68 -3.38
C THR A 536 -17.47 -24.96 -3.71
N TYR A 537 -18.43 -25.65 -4.36
CA TYR A 537 -19.78 -25.13 -4.53
C TYR A 537 -20.46 -24.83 -3.18
N MET A 538 -20.45 -25.81 -2.27
CA MET A 538 -21.03 -25.61 -0.93
C MET A 538 -20.31 -24.51 -0.16
N GLU A 539 -18.98 -24.51 -0.16
CA GLU A 539 -18.17 -23.52 0.55
C GLU A 539 -18.44 -22.10 0.06
N ASN A 540 -18.57 -21.90 -1.27
CA ASN A 540 -18.90 -20.60 -1.84
C ASN A 540 -20.30 -20.12 -1.44
N VAL A 541 -21.32 -20.99 -1.53
CA VAL A 541 -22.69 -20.67 -1.09
C VAL A 541 -22.72 -20.30 0.38
N LEU A 542 -22.05 -21.06 1.23
CA LEU A 542 -22.02 -20.81 2.67
C LEU A 542 -21.23 -19.54 3.01
N ALA A 543 -20.12 -19.28 2.33
CA ALA A 543 -19.36 -18.05 2.54
C ALA A 543 -20.21 -16.80 2.22
N LEU A 544 -20.96 -16.82 1.11
CA LEU A 544 -21.89 -15.77 0.74
C LEU A 544 -23.06 -15.65 1.75
N SER A 545 -23.55 -16.77 2.28
CA SER A 545 -24.69 -16.79 3.19
C SER A 545 -24.35 -16.33 4.60
N PHE A 546 -23.19 -16.73 5.13
CA PHE A 546 -22.78 -16.45 6.50
C PHE A 546 -21.99 -15.14 6.65
N ALA A 547 -21.49 -14.55 5.56
CA ALA A 547 -20.79 -13.29 5.63
C ALA A 547 -21.67 -12.18 6.23
N PRO A 548 -21.27 -11.53 7.34
CA PRO A 548 -22.06 -10.45 7.96
C PRO A 548 -22.12 -9.19 7.09
N HIS A 549 -21.13 -8.98 6.20
CA HIS A 549 -21.08 -7.91 5.20
C HIS A 549 -20.23 -8.35 3.99
N GLU A 550 -20.36 -7.66 2.87
CA GLU A 550 -19.70 -8.02 1.61
C GLU A 550 -18.17 -8.11 1.69
N ASP A 551 -17.53 -7.35 2.56
CA ASP A 551 -16.07 -7.39 2.74
C ASP A 551 -15.59 -8.62 3.55
N SER A 552 -16.50 -9.30 4.23
CA SER A 552 -16.19 -10.47 5.06
C SER A 552 -16.32 -11.81 4.34
N ILE A 553 -16.84 -11.83 3.09
CA ILE A 553 -17.06 -13.08 2.33
C ILE A 553 -15.80 -13.93 2.29
N PHE A 554 -14.66 -13.31 1.96
CA PHE A 554 -13.38 -14.01 1.82
C PHE A 554 -12.81 -14.50 3.15
N SER A 555 -12.99 -13.75 4.24
CA SER A 555 -12.59 -14.20 5.58
C SER A 555 -13.46 -15.33 6.08
N THR A 556 -14.78 -15.28 5.80
CA THR A 556 -15.74 -16.36 6.12
C THR A 556 -15.41 -17.63 5.35
N LEU A 557 -15.09 -17.53 4.04
CA LEU A 557 -14.65 -18.70 3.25
C LEU A 557 -13.41 -19.36 3.86
N LYS A 558 -12.42 -18.55 4.29
CA LYS A 558 -11.22 -19.11 4.92
C LYS A 558 -11.53 -19.86 6.21
N GLN A 559 -12.44 -19.37 7.04
CA GLN A 559 -12.89 -20.06 8.25
C GLN A 559 -13.64 -21.37 7.94
N ILE A 560 -14.45 -21.37 6.89
CA ILE A 560 -15.17 -22.58 6.45
C ILE A 560 -14.18 -23.65 5.97
N ARG A 561 -13.21 -23.29 5.11
CA ARG A 561 -12.32 -24.21 4.38
C ARG A 561 -11.09 -24.65 5.15
N TYR A 562 -10.53 -23.78 5.99
CA TYR A 562 -9.25 -24.03 6.64
C TYR A 562 -9.36 -24.04 8.16
N LEU A 563 -8.56 -24.86 8.82
CA LEU A 563 -8.43 -24.83 10.27
C LEU A 563 -7.92 -23.45 10.71
N GLN A 564 -8.60 -22.85 11.67
CA GLN A 564 -8.30 -21.49 12.18
C GLN A 564 -8.29 -20.40 11.09
N GLY A 565 -8.93 -20.62 9.94
CA GLY A 565 -8.96 -19.67 8.82
C GLY A 565 -7.60 -19.41 8.14
N LYS A 566 -6.59 -20.26 8.35
CA LYS A 566 -5.22 -20.10 7.83
C LYS A 566 -5.00 -20.91 6.55
N PRO A 567 -4.93 -20.29 5.35
CA PRO A 567 -4.75 -21.00 4.09
C PRO A 567 -3.42 -21.73 4.06
N SER A 568 -3.45 -23.04 3.96
CA SER A 568 -2.33 -23.91 3.64
C SER A 568 -2.87 -25.31 3.36
N PHE A 569 -2.13 -26.13 2.61
CA PHE A 569 -2.54 -27.50 2.31
C PHE A 569 -2.77 -28.32 3.58
N VAL A 570 -1.94 -28.14 4.61
CA VAL A 570 -2.05 -28.87 5.88
C VAL A 570 -3.32 -28.46 6.67
N ASN A 571 -3.69 -27.18 6.61
CA ASN A 571 -4.84 -26.66 7.33
C ASN A 571 -6.16 -26.82 6.55
N ARG A 572 -6.11 -27.20 5.27
CA ARG A 572 -7.32 -27.46 4.47
C ARG A 572 -8.07 -28.65 5.05
N LYS A 573 -9.38 -28.52 5.18
CA LYS A 573 -10.27 -29.57 5.65
C LYS A 573 -10.51 -30.56 4.52
N HIS A 574 -9.66 -31.61 4.42
CA HIS A 574 -9.62 -32.52 3.27
C HIS A 574 -10.69 -33.62 3.34
N TYR A 575 -11.08 -34.05 4.54
CA TYR A 575 -12.09 -35.06 4.75
C TYR A 575 -13.39 -34.37 5.19
N PHE A 576 -14.48 -34.70 4.49
CA PHE A 576 -15.66 -33.85 4.62
C PHE A 576 -16.33 -34.00 6.00
N VAL A 577 -16.54 -35.24 6.49
CA VAL A 577 -17.11 -35.43 7.85
C VAL A 577 -16.06 -35.20 8.93
N ALA A 578 -14.89 -35.86 8.81
CA ALA A 578 -13.87 -35.81 9.85
C ALA A 578 -13.23 -34.42 10.05
N ASP A 579 -13.07 -33.66 8.97
CA ASP A 579 -12.44 -32.33 9.07
C ASP A 579 -13.46 -31.20 8.89
N TRP A 580 -14.28 -31.26 7.81
CA TRP A 580 -15.11 -30.12 7.43
C TRP A 580 -16.31 -29.95 8.36
N ILE A 581 -17.04 -31.05 8.72
CA ILE A 581 -18.18 -30.96 9.62
C ILE A 581 -17.72 -30.93 11.08
N GLN A 582 -16.96 -31.97 11.54
CA GLN A 582 -16.62 -32.11 12.94
C GLN A 582 -15.74 -30.99 13.52
N LYS A 583 -14.97 -30.29 12.65
CA LYS A 583 -14.11 -29.17 13.04
C LYS A 583 -14.64 -27.83 12.51
N SER A 584 -15.96 -27.69 12.39
CA SER A 584 -16.64 -26.52 11.83
C SER A 584 -17.57 -25.86 12.85
N ASP A 585 -17.57 -24.54 12.88
CA ASP A 585 -18.55 -23.74 13.61
C ASP A 585 -19.81 -23.47 12.77
N PHE A 586 -19.83 -23.90 11.50
CA PHE A 586 -20.90 -23.60 10.52
C PHE A 586 -21.84 -24.76 10.23
N ALA A 587 -21.52 -25.97 10.68
CA ALA A 587 -22.32 -27.15 10.38
C ALA A 587 -22.28 -28.17 11.51
N LYS A 588 -23.40 -28.93 11.68
CA LYS A 588 -23.55 -30.01 12.68
C LYS A 588 -24.26 -31.20 12.07
N MET A 589 -23.77 -32.40 12.38
CA MET A 589 -24.45 -33.65 11.96
C MET A 589 -25.85 -33.73 12.49
N VAL A 590 -26.77 -34.18 11.64
CA VAL A 590 -28.11 -34.61 12.02
C VAL A 590 -28.09 -36.15 12.18
N ILE A 591 -28.33 -36.66 13.37
CA ILE A 591 -28.31 -38.07 13.66
C ILE A 591 -29.74 -38.45 14.04
N SER A 592 -30.26 -39.57 13.48
CA SER A 592 -31.56 -40.15 13.75
C SER A 592 -31.44 -41.54 14.35
N GLU A 593 -32.53 -42.06 14.93
CA GLU A 593 -32.61 -43.44 15.47
C GLU A 593 -32.48 -44.53 14.37
N GLU A 594 -32.71 -44.16 13.10
CA GLU A 594 -32.56 -45.03 11.94
C GLU A 594 -31.14 -45.12 11.41
N ASP A 595 -30.20 -44.31 11.95
CA ASP A 595 -28.81 -44.24 11.48
C ASP A 595 -28.02 -45.46 11.95
N THR A 596 -27.12 -45.90 11.08
CA THR A 596 -26.11 -46.93 11.36
C THR A 596 -24.75 -46.27 11.55
N THR A 597 -23.98 -46.73 12.54
CA THR A 597 -22.61 -46.25 12.79
C THR A 597 -21.57 -47.26 12.35
N VAL A 598 -20.57 -46.80 11.60
CA VAL A 598 -19.40 -47.59 11.20
C VAL A 598 -18.12 -46.90 11.64
N GLU A 599 -17.07 -47.70 11.84
CA GLU A 599 -15.73 -47.18 12.05
C GLU A 599 -14.98 -47.20 10.71
N LYS A 600 -14.36 -46.07 10.34
CA LYS A 600 -13.52 -45.91 9.15
C LYS A 600 -12.11 -45.48 9.55
N ASN A 601 -11.13 -46.15 9.02
CA ASN A 601 -9.72 -45.74 9.19
C ASN A 601 -9.29 -44.88 8.01
N LEU A 602 -9.34 -43.57 8.16
CA LEU A 602 -8.98 -42.60 7.10
C LEU A 602 -7.46 -42.54 6.92
N PRO A 603 -6.92 -42.82 5.72
CA PRO A 603 -5.47 -42.98 5.47
C PRO A 603 -4.79 -41.60 5.33
N LYS A 604 -4.90 -40.74 6.33
CA LYS A 604 -4.37 -39.37 6.33
C LYS A 604 -2.85 -39.35 6.17
N LYS A 605 -2.14 -40.27 6.84
CA LYS A 605 -0.70 -40.40 6.70
C LYS A 605 -0.28 -40.58 5.23
N LYS A 606 -0.83 -41.58 4.56
CA LYS A 606 -0.55 -41.85 3.14
C LYS A 606 -0.94 -40.69 2.22
N PHE A 607 -2.07 -40.02 2.51
CA PHE A 607 -2.55 -38.88 1.74
C PHE A 607 -1.58 -37.69 1.79
N PHE A 608 -1.09 -37.32 2.96
CA PHE A 608 -0.15 -36.19 3.14
C PHE A 608 1.26 -36.54 2.67
N GLU A 609 1.74 -37.76 2.92
CA GLU A 609 3.05 -38.23 2.45
C GLU A 609 3.15 -38.24 0.91
N ALA A 610 2.07 -38.57 0.20
CA ALA A 610 1.99 -38.47 -1.26
C ALA A 610 2.15 -37.01 -1.79
N LYS A 611 2.06 -36.02 -0.91
CA LYS A 611 2.28 -34.59 -1.19
C LYS A 611 3.59 -34.05 -0.60
N GLY A 612 4.47 -34.96 -0.12
CA GLY A 612 5.74 -34.58 0.48
C GLY A 612 5.63 -34.01 1.90
N ILE A 613 4.48 -34.17 2.55
CA ILE A 613 4.24 -33.66 3.91
C ILE A 613 4.32 -34.81 4.90
N LYS A 614 5.17 -34.68 5.93
CA LYS A 614 5.16 -35.62 7.06
C LYS A 614 3.90 -35.47 7.88
N HIS A 615 3.08 -36.54 7.94
CA HIS A 615 1.90 -36.65 8.79
C HIS A 615 2.04 -37.86 9.71
N GLN A 616 1.66 -37.73 10.97
CA GLN A 616 2.04 -38.76 11.95
C GLN A 616 1.13 -39.97 11.96
N ASN A 617 -0.20 -39.82 11.82
CA ASN A 617 -1.16 -40.89 12.02
C ASN A 617 -2.32 -40.86 11.01
N ASP A 618 -2.91 -42.04 10.78
CA ASP A 618 -4.24 -42.20 10.22
C ASP A 618 -5.28 -41.79 11.27
N GLU A 619 -6.51 -41.44 10.87
CA GLU A 619 -7.58 -41.00 11.76
C GLU A 619 -8.71 -42.01 11.75
N LEU A 620 -9.10 -42.51 12.96
CA LEU A 620 -10.28 -43.37 13.12
C LEU A 620 -11.52 -42.50 13.26
N LEU A 621 -12.45 -42.60 12.30
CA LEU A 621 -13.70 -41.87 12.26
C LEU A 621 -14.87 -42.81 12.61
N LYS A 622 -15.68 -42.47 13.64
CA LYS A 622 -16.98 -43.03 13.84
C LYS A 622 -17.99 -42.25 13.01
N LEU A 623 -18.50 -42.89 11.96
CA LEU A 623 -19.40 -42.30 10.98
C LEU A 623 -20.80 -42.86 11.13
N SER A 624 -21.76 -42.02 11.58
CA SER A 624 -23.19 -42.31 11.59
C SER A 624 -23.84 -41.83 10.30
N TYR A 625 -24.63 -42.67 9.67
CA TYR A 625 -25.30 -42.34 8.41
C TYR A 625 -26.62 -43.08 8.25
N LEU A 626 -27.57 -42.49 7.53
CA LEU A 626 -28.84 -43.13 7.17
C LEU A 626 -28.59 -44.19 6.09
N PRO A 627 -28.87 -45.50 6.32
CA PRO A 627 -28.67 -46.56 5.36
C PRO A 627 -29.41 -46.34 4.04
N LEU A 628 -28.87 -46.83 2.90
CA LEU A 628 -29.39 -46.57 1.57
C LEU A 628 -30.88 -46.89 1.39
N ASN A 629 -31.35 -48.02 1.96
CA ASN A 629 -32.78 -48.38 1.91
C ASN A 629 -33.65 -47.34 2.59
N LYS A 630 -33.24 -46.86 3.76
CA LYS A 630 -33.94 -45.78 4.48
C LYS A 630 -33.82 -44.44 3.77
N ALA A 631 -32.66 -44.14 3.21
CA ALA A 631 -32.46 -42.95 2.40
C ALA A 631 -33.36 -42.92 1.15
N LYS A 632 -33.57 -44.06 0.49
CA LYS A 632 -34.52 -44.19 -0.61
C LYS A 632 -35.98 -44.03 -0.17
N GLU A 633 -36.34 -44.60 0.97
CA GLU A 633 -37.65 -44.39 1.56
C GLU A 633 -37.93 -42.93 1.88
N PHE A 634 -36.96 -42.25 2.51
CA PHE A 634 -37.01 -40.79 2.76
C PHE A 634 -37.16 -40.00 1.46
N ALA A 635 -36.35 -40.28 0.45
CA ALA A 635 -36.33 -39.58 -0.84
C ALA A 635 -37.64 -39.75 -1.64
N GLY A 636 -38.36 -40.87 -1.43
CA GLY A 636 -39.62 -41.16 -2.12
C GLY A 636 -40.84 -40.48 -1.50
N LYS A 637 -40.75 -40.00 -0.26
CA LYS A 637 -41.84 -39.33 0.47
C LYS A 637 -41.84 -37.83 0.24
N ASN A 638 -43.02 -37.21 0.23
CA ASN A 638 -43.14 -35.75 0.24
C ASN A 638 -42.81 -35.23 1.64
N TRP A 639 -42.12 -34.11 1.67
CA TRP A 639 -41.80 -33.40 2.90
C TRP A 639 -43.04 -32.66 3.41
N ASN A 640 -43.45 -32.91 4.66
CA ASN A 640 -44.68 -32.37 5.22
C ASN A 640 -44.46 -31.31 6.33
N GLU A 641 -43.20 -30.97 6.61
CA GLU A 641 -42.84 -29.93 7.58
C GLU A 641 -42.53 -28.60 6.86
N ALA A 642 -42.20 -27.57 7.64
CA ALA A 642 -41.78 -26.27 7.12
C ALA A 642 -40.56 -26.38 6.18
N PHE A 643 -40.39 -25.38 5.33
CA PHE A 643 -39.21 -25.28 4.46
C PHE A 643 -37.91 -25.45 5.25
N LYS A 644 -37.05 -26.32 4.75
CA LYS A 644 -35.76 -26.58 5.36
C LYS A 644 -34.70 -26.83 4.28
N ILE A 645 -33.50 -26.31 4.48
CA ILE A 645 -32.32 -26.65 3.67
C ILE A 645 -31.26 -27.28 4.57
N ARG A 646 -30.76 -28.44 4.19
CA ARG A 646 -29.70 -29.19 4.88
C ARG A 646 -28.55 -29.44 3.94
N GLY A 647 -27.39 -29.77 4.46
CA GLY A 647 -26.33 -30.38 3.69
C GLY A 647 -26.50 -31.90 3.65
N ILE A 648 -26.09 -32.52 2.57
CA ILE A 648 -26.09 -33.97 2.40
C ILE A 648 -24.77 -34.45 1.85
N GLY A 649 -24.20 -35.54 2.38
CA GLY A 649 -23.03 -36.22 1.91
C GLY A 649 -23.31 -37.67 1.57
N LEU A 650 -22.80 -38.18 0.46
CA LEU A 650 -22.95 -39.58 0.05
C LEU A 650 -21.77 -40.39 0.57
N VAL A 651 -22.04 -41.36 1.43
CA VAL A 651 -21.03 -42.17 2.11
C VAL A 651 -20.26 -43.02 1.10
N PHE A 652 -18.91 -43.03 1.21
CA PHE A 652 -18.06 -43.89 0.43
C PHE A 652 -17.97 -45.29 1.04
N ALA A 653 -18.01 -46.34 0.21
CA ALA A 653 -18.02 -47.72 0.70
C ALA A 653 -16.65 -48.18 1.27
N GLY A 654 -15.54 -47.57 0.81
CA GLY A 654 -14.19 -47.89 1.29
C GLY A 654 -13.65 -46.86 2.31
N ASP A 655 -12.38 -46.98 2.72
CA ASP A 655 -11.74 -46.14 3.74
C ASP A 655 -10.97 -44.95 3.14
N ALA A 656 -10.85 -44.84 1.83
CA ALA A 656 -10.04 -43.78 1.19
C ALA A 656 -10.56 -42.36 1.51
N VAL A 657 -11.88 -42.19 1.65
CA VAL A 657 -12.57 -40.98 2.05
C VAL A 657 -13.81 -41.30 2.85
N ASP A 658 -14.30 -40.37 3.64
CA ASP A 658 -15.54 -40.53 4.42
C ASP A 658 -16.81 -40.43 3.54
N VAL A 659 -16.88 -39.39 2.70
CA VAL A 659 -17.92 -39.20 1.67
C VAL A 659 -17.24 -38.85 0.33
N PHE A 660 -17.90 -39.19 -0.79
CA PHE A 660 -17.35 -38.96 -2.12
C PHE A 660 -18.08 -37.86 -2.91
N HIS A 661 -19.23 -37.41 -2.39
CA HIS A 661 -20.01 -36.35 -3.02
C HIS A 661 -20.88 -35.63 -2.00
N VAL A 662 -21.07 -34.31 -2.17
CA VAL A 662 -21.82 -33.44 -1.27
C VAL A 662 -22.71 -32.46 -2.03
N GLY A 663 -23.71 -31.90 -1.36
CA GLY A 663 -24.59 -30.86 -1.90
C GLY A 663 -25.67 -30.44 -0.92
N PHE A 664 -26.65 -29.68 -1.40
CA PHE A 664 -27.77 -29.17 -0.63
C PHE A 664 -28.99 -30.05 -0.81
N LEU A 665 -29.61 -30.42 0.31
CA LEU A 665 -30.92 -31.10 0.39
C LEU A 665 -31.96 -30.02 0.64
N ILE A 666 -32.84 -29.79 -0.31
CA ILE A 666 -33.89 -28.77 -0.26
C ILE A 666 -35.22 -29.48 0.00
N LEU A 667 -35.83 -29.14 1.11
CA LEU A 667 -37.08 -29.74 1.63
C LEU A 667 -38.17 -28.68 1.61
N LYS A 668 -39.15 -28.86 0.70
CA LYS A 668 -40.28 -27.96 0.55
C LYS A 668 -41.57 -28.65 0.89
N PRO A 669 -42.50 -28.00 1.63
CA PRO A 669 -43.78 -28.59 1.98
C PRO A 669 -44.56 -29.15 0.77
N GLY A 670 -44.98 -30.39 0.81
CA GLY A 670 -45.71 -31.05 -0.27
C GLY A 670 -44.88 -31.59 -1.41
N GLU A 671 -43.55 -31.31 -1.45
CA GLU A 671 -42.65 -31.75 -2.53
C GLU A 671 -41.74 -32.89 -2.06
N LYS A 672 -41.25 -33.70 -3.02
CA LYS A 672 -40.16 -34.66 -2.77
C LYS A 672 -38.85 -33.93 -2.50
N PRO A 673 -37.95 -34.47 -1.67
CA PRO A 673 -36.62 -33.89 -1.42
C PRO A 673 -35.84 -33.66 -2.67
N LEU A 674 -35.34 -32.42 -2.87
CA LEU A 674 -34.49 -32.03 -3.97
C LEU A 674 -33.02 -32.05 -3.56
N PHE A 675 -32.16 -32.49 -4.49
CA PHE A 675 -30.71 -32.49 -4.35
C PHE A 675 -30.07 -31.54 -5.34
N ARG A 676 -29.47 -30.48 -4.82
CA ARG A 676 -28.73 -29.47 -5.59
C ARG A 676 -27.26 -29.66 -5.37
N HIS A 677 -26.49 -29.88 -6.45
CA HIS A 677 -25.07 -30.22 -6.35
C HIS A 677 -24.30 -29.89 -7.64
N ALA A 678 -22.97 -29.72 -7.53
CA ALA A 678 -22.11 -29.65 -8.69
C ALA A 678 -21.87 -31.06 -9.24
N SER A 679 -22.48 -31.35 -10.37
CA SER A 679 -22.49 -32.70 -10.99
C SER A 679 -21.32 -32.85 -11.96
N GLN A 680 -20.41 -33.78 -11.68
CA GLN A 680 -19.36 -34.17 -12.61
C GLN A 680 -19.93 -34.75 -13.92
N ILE A 681 -21.04 -35.51 -13.84
CA ILE A 681 -21.67 -36.15 -15.00
C ILE A 681 -22.32 -35.11 -15.92
N SER A 682 -23.02 -34.13 -15.32
CA SER A 682 -23.69 -33.07 -16.09
C SER A 682 -22.75 -31.92 -16.44
N GLY A 683 -21.52 -31.91 -15.92
CA GLY A 683 -20.52 -30.87 -16.15
C GLY A 683 -20.84 -29.52 -15.51
N LYS A 684 -21.83 -29.43 -14.64
CA LYS A 684 -22.31 -28.17 -14.05
C LYS A 684 -23.12 -28.37 -12.75
N VAL A 685 -23.45 -27.28 -12.10
CA VAL A 685 -24.37 -27.28 -10.95
C VAL A 685 -25.80 -27.49 -11.43
N ILE A 686 -26.49 -28.49 -10.85
CA ILE A 686 -27.87 -28.86 -11.19
C ILE A 686 -28.71 -29.10 -9.95
N THR A 687 -30.04 -29.10 -10.15
CA THR A 687 -31.03 -29.58 -9.15
C THR A 687 -31.78 -30.76 -9.75
N GLN A 688 -31.95 -31.84 -8.97
CA GLN A 688 -32.77 -33.01 -9.31
C GLN A 688 -33.41 -33.57 -8.04
N THR A 689 -34.39 -34.48 -8.15
CA THR A 689 -34.91 -35.15 -6.97
C THR A 689 -33.86 -36.07 -6.37
N LEU A 690 -33.80 -36.16 -5.04
CA LEU A 690 -32.87 -37.08 -4.36
C LEU A 690 -33.21 -38.56 -4.74
N GLU A 691 -34.49 -38.88 -4.93
CA GLU A 691 -34.97 -40.19 -5.40
C GLU A 691 -34.34 -40.57 -6.73
N SER A 692 -34.39 -39.66 -7.74
CA SER A 692 -33.78 -39.88 -9.06
C SER A 692 -32.27 -40.07 -8.98
N TYR A 693 -31.60 -39.26 -8.14
CA TYR A 693 -30.14 -39.39 -7.96
C TYR A 693 -29.76 -40.76 -7.36
N LEU A 694 -30.45 -41.20 -6.27
CA LEU A 694 -30.13 -42.45 -5.61
C LEU A 694 -30.53 -43.70 -6.46
N ALA A 695 -31.51 -43.55 -7.35
CA ALA A 695 -31.91 -44.63 -8.29
C ALA A 695 -30.90 -44.81 -9.41
N ASN A 696 -30.35 -43.72 -9.92
CA ASN A 696 -29.47 -43.71 -11.11
C ASN A 696 -27.96 -43.76 -10.78
N SER A 697 -27.59 -43.76 -9.51
CA SER A 697 -26.17 -43.79 -9.10
C SER A 697 -25.53 -45.15 -9.43
N LYS A 698 -24.49 -45.12 -10.28
CA LYS A 698 -23.67 -46.32 -10.61
C LYS A 698 -22.69 -46.71 -9.50
N LYS A 699 -22.48 -45.84 -8.49
CA LYS A 699 -21.59 -46.12 -7.35
C LYS A 699 -22.31 -46.84 -6.25
N LYS A 700 -21.61 -47.76 -5.56
CA LYS A 700 -22.14 -48.37 -4.32
C LYS A 700 -22.17 -47.30 -3.23
N ILE A 701 -23.37 -46.88 -2.83
CA ILE A 701 -23.62 -45.90 -1.77
C ILE A 701 -24.14 -46.68 -0.55
N PRO A 702 -23.39 -46.79 0.55
CA PRO A 702 -23.90 -47.42 1.80
C PRO A 702 -25.07 -46.65 2.39
N GLY A 703 -25.06 -45.33 2.28
CA GLY A 703 -26.07 -44.43 2.80
C GLY A 703 -25.73 -42.97 2.64
N ILE A 704 -26.43 -42.12 3.34
CA ILE A 704 -26.25 -40.67 3.31
C ILE A 704 -26.02 -40.13 4.72
N VAL A 705 -25.16 -39.14 4.83
CA VAL A 705 -25.07 -38.26 6.01
C VAL A 705 -25.88 -37.00 5.77
N GLN A 706 -26.55 -36.49 6.78
CA GLN A 706 -27.23 -35.20 6.76
C GLN A 706 -26.62 -34.29 7.82
N PHE A 707 -26.58 -33.01 7.52
CA PHE A 707 -26.11 -32.02 8.47
C PHE A 707 -26.87 -30.71 8.29
N GLU A 708 -27.04 -29.99 9.38
CA GLU A 708 -27.67 -28.67 9.39
C GLU A 708 -26.65 -27.57 9.48
N PHE A 709 -27.01 -26.39 8.99
CA PHE A 709 -26.22 -25.22 9.02
C PHE A 709 -26.52 -24.38 10.24
N LEU A 710 -25.48 -24.03 10.99
CA LEU A 710 -25.56 -23.24 12.21
C LEU A 710 -25.48 -21.75 11.82
N GLY A 711 -26.62 -21.05 11.77
CA GLY A 711 -26.66 -19.60 11.70
C GLY A 711 -26.54 -19.02 13.11
N ASN A 712 -25.67 -18.00 13.26
CA ASN A 712 -25.65 -17.17 14.47
C ASN A 712 -26.83 -16.21 14.46
#